data_017c4e4dc01236e61e7486658b7a98aa
#
_entry.id   017c4e4dc01236e61e7486658b7a98aa
#
_cell.length_a   1.000
_cell.length_b   1.000
_cell.length_c   1.000
_cell.angle_alpha   90.00
_cell.angle_beta   90.00
_cell.angle_gamma   90.00
#
_symmetry.space_group_name_H-M   'P 1'
#
loop_
_entity.id
_entity.type
_entity.pdbx_description
1 polymer ?
#
loop_
_entity_poly.entity_id
_entity_poly.type
_entity_poly.pdbx_seq_one_letter_code
_entity_poly.pdbx_strand_id
1 'polypeptide(L)'
;MALDAALPAVSPRAQTLARGLTARVGLTLIVAGSFVARVIASIAHPVPRYFPDEYLYTAIARSLGEHGRPLVRGASAHFPALLEPLLAAPLQALFPPETAYRLTQAENALLMSLAAVPVYLLARRLSLSAGYALACAVFAIAIPDLIYSSYTLADPVAYPLVFGALYFGVAALERPRARTQLAFLALALLATMARAQYVVLPFAFLVAAVVVDRRAVLTRHRLPIALLALAPLAALALGPSRLLGVYASLSHLHVTRQFVNWALLDLFLLAVSTGIVLVPGALVALACARGRAETAFSALTVAFSGCVVVQAALFASNGLDQFQERYLFAVLPLVPLAFGLYLKNGRPARIAVGVFSCVLFVAAARIPLSGYAAARGKSDSPFLIAVYRLEELIGTGTGALAISLVAALGAAGAVAVSRGLGARVSVGAAIAVSAVASVAVVSSDARNAQEIRIAMLPANPSWIDATKLGDVTLVQTPGSPPANSIQQLYWNKTVTREVTLGSAQPTDAYAPTLRLTIAPDGTLRDVSPTILLETYGATTQFANASVVASFNTFHLLSAEGAPRLSLLELGRYADAWLARSGRLTVWPDASGRTHGTLRFAFALPAGAQASTIRFGAHSYLVEPGKETPVRLEVDARGPWSLGFSSPRGRMLSDLRQVSVQSSAPQFSRIDGPLRAGSSPA
;
A
#
# COMPACT_ATOMS: atom_id res chain seq x y z
N MET A 1 60.37 30.22 -34.25
CA MET A 1 60.67 28.96 -33.58
C MET A 1 59.50 28.68 -32.67
N ALA A 2 58.53 27.94 -33.18
CA ALA A 2 57.34 27.53 -32.42
C ALA A 2 57.62 26.16 -31.81
N LEU A 3 57.63 26.07 -30.46
CA LEU A 3 57.68 24.81 -29.73
C LEU A 3 56.24 24.23 -29.70
N ASP A 4 55.94 23.39 -30.68
CA ASP A 4 54.83 22.42 -30.57
C ASP A 4 55.27 21.28 -29.62
N ALA A 5 55.05 21.48 -28.32
CA ALA A 5 55.13 20.41 -27.33
C ALA A 5 53.93 19.49 -27.51
N ALA A 6 54.10 18.43 -28.31
CA ALA A 6 53.12 17.36 -28.44
C ALA A 6 52.94 16.70 -27.06
N LEU A 7 51.78 16.91 -26.43
CA LEU A 7 51.36 16.20 -25.19
C LEU A 7 51.45 14.69 -25.46
N PRO A 8 52.07 13.89 -24.58
CA PRO A 8 52.24 12.45 -24.77
C PRO A 8 50.85 11.79 -24.90
N ALA A 9 50.66 11.04 -26.00
CA ALA A 9 49.44 10.31 -26.27
C ALA A 9 49.17 9.33 -25.09
N VAL A 10 48.10 9.58 -24.33
CA VAL A 10 47.68 8.74 -23.20
C VAL A 10 47.46 7.31 -23.70
N SER A 11 48.13 6.32 -23.10
CA SER A 11 48.05 4.93 -23.53
C SER A 11 46.62 4.41 -23.55
N PRO A 12 46.24 3.51 -24.47
CA PRO A 12 44.87 2.95 -24.50
C PRO A 12 44.42 2.31 -23.18
N ARG A 13 45.36 1.75 -22.42
CA ARG A 13 45.12 1.22 -21.07
C ARG A 13 44.74 2.30 -20.05
N ALA A 14 45.47 3.42 -20.07
CA ALA A 14 45.17 4.55 -19.17
C ALA A 14 43.84 5.22 -19.52
N GLN A 15 43.48 5.33 -20.80
CA GLN A 15 42.15 5.81 -21.23
C GLN A 15 41.05 4.88 -20.82
N THR A 16 41.24 3.55 -20.86
CA THR A 16 40.25 2.56 -20.40
C THR A 16 40.06 2.61 -18.89
N LEU A 17 41.15 2.75 -18.14
CA LEU A 17 41.12 2.90 -16.68
C LEU A 17 40.43 4.20 -16.26
N ALA A 18 40.77 5.32 -16.91
CA ALA A 18 40.13 6.61 -16.63
C ALA A 18 38.63 6.58 -16.91
N ARG A 19 38.21 6.01 -18.04
CA ARG A 19 36.77 5.83 -18.38
C ARG A 19 36.05 4.91 -17.36
N GLY A 20 36.71 3.85 -16.89
CA GLY A 20 36.19 2.97 -15.87
C GLY A 20 35.99 3.66 -14.52
N LEU A 21 36.98 4.49 -14.13
CA LEU A 21 36.91 5.27 -12.88
C LEU A 21 35.80 6.32 -12.96
N THR A 22 35.71 7.05 -14.06
CA THR A 22 34.66 8.07 -14.31
C THR A 22 33.25 7.45 -14.22
N ALA A 23 33.06 6.24 -14.78
CA ALA A 23 31.78 5.56 -14.72
C ALA A 23 31.41 5.08 -13.30
N ARG A 24 32.41 4.62 -12.52
CA ARG A 24 32.20 4.24 -11.10
C ARG A 24 31.83 5.46 -10.25
N VAL A 25 32.57 6.55 -10.39
CA VAL A 25 32.26 7.82 -9.70
C VAL A 25 30.87 8.30 -10.09
N GLY A 26 30.54 8.28 -11.39
CA GLY A 26 29.20 8.64 -11.87
C GLY A 26 28.10 7.81 -11.23
N LEU A 27 28.26 6.48 -11.15
CA LEU A 27 27.27 5.60 -10.50
C LEU A 27 27.15 5.88 -8.99
N THR A 28 28.26 6.10 -8.29
CA THR A 28 28.25 6.47 -6.87
C THR A 28 27.49 7.78 -6.64
N LEU A 29 27.75 8.81 -7.48
CA LEU A 29 27.05 10.09 -7.40
C LEU A 29 25.54 9.94 -7.68
N ILE A 30 25.14 9.08 -8.62
CA ILE A 30 23.74 8.77 -8.92
C ILE A 30 23.07 8.16 -7.69
N VAL A 31 23.67 7.14 -7.09
CA VAL A 31 23.11 6.47 -5.88
C VAL A 31 23.05 7.46 -4.71
N ALA A 32 24.14 8.17 -4.43
CA ALA A 32 24.20 9.14 -3.32
C ALA A 32 23.19 10.29 -3.50
N GLY A 33 23.13 10.85 -4.72
CA GLY A 33 22.17 11.91 -5.04
C GLY A 33 20.72 11.46 -4.91
N SER A 34 20.39 10.24 -5.38
CA SER A 34 19.08 9.66 -5.21
C SER A 34 18.74 9.45 -3.74
N PHE A 35 19.67 8.88 -2.96
CA PHE A 35 19.49 8.68 -1.52
C PHE A 35 19.17 10.00 -0.79
N VAL A 36 19.99 11.03 -0.98
CA VAL A 36 19.79 12.35 -0.36
C VAL A 36 18.45 12.95 -0.78
N ALA A 37 18.13 12.95 -2.08
CA ALA A 37 16.86 13.49 -2.57
C ALA A 37 15.65 12.79 -1.94
N ARG A 38 15.72 11.46 -1.74
CA ARG A 38 14.64 10.68 -1.12
C ARG A 38 14.52 10.88 0.37
N VAL A 39 15.64 10.99 1.07
CA VAL A 39 15.62 11.37 2.51
C VAL A 39 14.97 12.74 2.67
N ILE A 40 15.31 13.72 1.83
CA ILE A 40 14.66 15.04 1.86
C ILE A 40 13.15 14.90 1.55
N ALA A 41 12.78 14.14 0.53
CA ALA A 41 11.38 13.90 0.19
C ALA A 41 10.60 13.24 1.34
N SER A 42 11.21 12.26 2.03
CA SER A 42 10.57 11.56 3.15
C SER A 42 10.30 12.44 4.37
N ILE A 43 11.05 13.54 4.56
CA ILE A 43 10.78 14.51 5.63
C ILE A 43 9.36 15.09 5.51
N ALA A 44 8.87 15.26 4.27
CA ALA A 44 7.53 15.76 4.00
C ALA A 44 6.41 14.73 4.27
N HIS A 45 6.77 13.48 4.62
CA HIS A 45 5.83 12.40 4.93
C HIS A 45 5.88 12.08 6.43
N PRO A 46 5.16 12.84 7.28
CA PRO A 46 5.28 12.74 8.74
C PRO A 46 4.60 11.50 9.34
N VAL A 47 3.74 10.83 8.59
CA VAL A 47 2.92 9.69 9.08
C VAL A 47 2.78 8.60 8.02
N PRO A 48 2.54 7.35 8.43
CA PRO A 48 2.16 6.26 7.52
C PRO A 48 0.88 6.61 6.76
N ARG A 49 0.84 6.22 5.52
CA ARG A 49 -0.32 6.46 4.65
C ARG A 49 -0.88 5.18 4.05
N TYR A 50 0.00 4.22 3.74
CA TYR A 50 -0.39 3.01 3.03
C TYR A 50 -0.89 1.93 4.00
N PHE A 51 -2.17 1.91 4.24
CA PHE A 51 -2.83 0.98 5.15
C PHE A 51 -3.30 -0.28 4.41
N PRO A 52 -3.32 -1.44 5.08
CA PRO A 52 -2.81 -1.79 6.43
C PRO A 52 -1.33 -2.21 6.43
N ASP A 53 -0.68 -2.29 5.25
CA ASP A 53 0.66 -2.87 5.06
C ASP A 53 1.71 -2.22 5.98
N GLU A 54 1.74 -0.88 6.06
CA GLU A 54 2.74 -0.17 6.86
C GLU A 54 2.64 -0.53 8.35
N TYR A 55 1.40 -0.65 8.84
CA TYR A 55 1.17 -1.09 10.22
C TYR A 55 1.65 -2.53 10.44
N LEU A 56 1.29 -3.43 9.54
CA LEU A 56 1.64 -4.84 9.63
C LEU A 56 3.15 -5.06 9.69
N TYR A 57 3.90 -4.47 8.75
CA TYR A 57 5.36 -4.57 8.73
C TYR A 57 5.99 -3.98 10.00
N THR A 58 5.53 -2.82 10.42
CA THR A 58 6.04 -2.17 11.64
C THR A 58 5.73 -2.98 12.89
N ALA A 59 4.51 -3.54 13.03
CA ALA A 59 4.14 -4.36 14.18
C ALA A 59 4.96 -5.65 14.26
N ILE A 60 5.17 -6.32 13.11
CA ILE A 60 6.04 -7.51 13.03
C ILE A 60 7.49 -7.14 13.36
N ALA A 61 8.01 -6.02 12.83
CA ALA A 61 9.37 -5.56 13.10
C ALA A 61 9.59 -5.28 14.59
N ARG A 62 8.66 -4.63 15.27
CA ARG A 62 8.68 -4.40 16.72
C ARG A 62 8.73 -5.73 17.47
N SER A 63 7.82 -6.64 17.15
CA SER A 63 7.76 -7.94 17.83
C SER A 63 9.00 -8.78 17.59
N LEU A 64 9.60 -8.74 16.40
CA LEU A 64 10.88 -9.37 16.12
C LEU A 64 12.01 -8.78 16.96
N GLY A 65 12.05 -7.44 17.07
CA GLY A 65 13.07 -6.75 17.84
C GLY A 65 12.95 -6.94 19.36
N GLU A 66 11.73 -7.02 19.89
CA GLU A 66 11.45 -7.13 21.32
C GLU A 66 11.36 -8.59 21.79
N HIS A 67 10.83 -9.50 20.98
CA HIS A 67 10.52 -10.88 21.38
C HIS A 67 11.17 -11.95 20.52
N GLY A 68 11.84 -11.59 19.41
CA GLY A 68 12.43 -12.53 18.45
C GLY A 68 11.39 -13.35 17.64
N ARG A 69 10.14 -12.96 17.64
CA ARG A 69 9.03 -13.67 16.99
C ARG A 69 8.17 -12.71 16.12
N PRO A 70 7.69 -13.16 14.94
CA PRO A 70 6.85 -12.34 14.07
C PRO A 70 5.40 -12.36 14.55
N LEU A 71 5.06 -11.51 15.52
CA LEU A 71 3.73 -11.40 16.09
C LEU A 71 3.11 -10.05 15.72
N VAL A 72 1.78 -10.03 15.65
CA VAL A 72 0.97 -8.80 15.63
C VAL A 72 -0.04 -8.90 16.76
N ARG A 73 -0.03 -7.95 17.66
CA ARG A 73 -0.87 -7.93 18.87
C ARG A 73 -0.81 -9.26 19.64
N GLY A 74 0.40 -9.80 19.81
CA GLY A 74 0.66 -11.03 20.57
C GLY A 74 0.33 -12.34 19.86
N ALA A 75 -0.24 -12.33 18.66
CA ALA A 75 -0.56 -13.52 17.88
C ALA A 75 0.29 -13.62 16.62
N SER A 76 0.54 -14.87 16.17
CA SER A 76 1.28 -15.10 14.93
C SER A 76 0.51 -14.56 13.72
N ALA A 77 1.13 -13.67 12.97
CA ALA A 77 0.55 -13.14 11.74
C ALA A 77 0.59 -14.13 10.57
N HIS A 78 1.33 -15.25 10.69
CA HIS A 78 1.57 -16.20 9.59
C HIS A 78 1.95 -15.49 8.27
N PHE A 79 2.83 -14.49 8.38
CA PHE A 79 3.22 -13.64 7.28
C PHE A 79 4.55 -14.13 6.69
N PRO A 80 4.61 -14.60 5.42
CA PRO A 80 5.82 -15.20 4.87
C PRO A 80 6.87 -14.20 4.38
N ALA A 81 6.48 -12.93 4.11
CA ALA A 81 7.37 -11.90 3.58
C ALA A 81 8.03 -11.12 4.73
N LEU A 82 9.03 -11.72 5.39
CA LEU A 82 9.62 -11.21 6.63
C LEU A 82 10.90 -10.39 6.44
N LEU A 83 11.44 -10.24 5.21
CA LEU A 83 12.76 -9.61 5.04
C LEU A 83 12.78 -8.14 5.43
N GLU A 84 11.74 -7.38 5.05
CA GLU A 84 11.62 -5.97 5.48
C GLU A 84 11.46 -5.85 7.00
N PRO A 85 10.51 -6.56 7.67
CA PRO A 85 10.43 -6.54 9.12
C PRO A 85 11.72 -6.92 9.84
N LEU A 86 12.50 -7.86 9.31
CA LEU A 86 13.80 -8.27 9.89
C LEU A 86 14.83 -7.14 9.81
N LEU A 87 14.86 -6.38 8.70
CA LEU A 87 15.77 -5.24 8.55
C LEU A 87 15.36 -4.08 9.45
N ALA A 88 14.07 -3.78 9.53
CA ALA A 88 13.54 -2.70 10.36
C ALA A 88 13.53 -3.05 11.89
N ALA A 89 13.60 -4.33 12.27
CA ALA A 89 13.49 -4.78 13.67
C ALA A 89 14.47 -4.08 14.63
N PRO A 90 15.75 -3.92 14.32
CA PRO A 90 16.68 -3.19 15.22
C PRO A 90 16.26 -1.74 15.44
N LEU A 91 15.75 -1.07 14.38
CA LEU A 91 15.32 0.32 14.47
C LEU A 91 14.07 0.44 15.34
N GLN A 92 13.12 -0.46 15.18
CA GLN A 92 11.88 -0.49 15.95
C GLN A 92 12.08 -0.86 17.42
N ALA A 93 13.12 -1.67 17.74
CA ALA A 93 13.46 -2.05 19.10
C ALA A 93 14.20 -0.94 19.85
N LEU A 94 15.18 -0.28 19.19
CA LEU A 94 16.11 0.63 19.83
C LEU A 94 15.62 2.06 19.94
N PHE A 95 14.67 2.48 19.10
CA PHE A 95 14.25 3.88 19.01
C PHE A 95 12.77 4.08 19.31
N PRO A 96 12.39 5.29 19.77
CA PRO A 96 10.98 5.68 19.86
C PRO A 96 10.29 5.63 18.49
N PRO A 97 8.97 5.43 18.42
CA PRO A 97 8.24 5.20 17.16
C PRO A 97 8.51 6.24 16.07
N GLU A 98 8.56 7.54 16.42
CA GLU A 98 8.82 8.62 15.47
C GLU A 98 10.23 8.54 14.86
N THR A 99 11.24 8.31 15.70
CA THR A 99 12.63 8.16 15.27
C THR A 99 12.81 6.89 14.45
N ALA A 100 12.23 5.77 14.89
CA ALA A 100 12.25 4.50 14.16
C ALA A 100 11.62 4.65 12.77
N TYR A 101 10.49 5.33 12.65
CA TYR A 101 9.84 5.63 11.38
C TYR A 101 10.77 6.40 10.43
N ARG A 102 11.41 7.47 10.91
CA ARG A 102 12.36 8.25 10.11
C ARG A 102 13.59 7.48 9.67
N LEU A 103 14.13 6.64 10.54
CA LEU A 103 15.27 5.80 10.22
C LEU A 103 14.90 4.71 9.20
N THR A 104 13.72 4.10 9.32
CA THR A 104 13.21 3.15 8.32
C THR A 104 13.00 3.82 6.96
N GLN A 105 12.49 5.05 6.90
CA GLN A 105 12.41 5.81 5.65
C GLN A 105 13.81 6.05 5.03
N ALA A 106 14.81 6.38 5.84
CA ALA A 106 16.18 6.57 5.36
C ALA A 106 16.80 5.25 4.86
N GLU A 107 16.59 4.14 5.57
CA GLU A 107 16.97 2.80 5.12
C GLU A 107 16.33 2.45 3.77
N ASN A 108 15.03 2.65 3.64
CA ASN A 108 14.28 2.42 2.41
C ASN A 108 14.78 3.30 1.25
N ALA A 109 15.10 4.56 1.51
CA ALA A 109 15.69 5.47 0.53
C ALA A 109 17.04 4.95 0.01
N LEU A 110 17.89 4.41 0.89
CA LEU A 110 19.17 3.82 0.52
C LEU A 110 18.97 2.56 -0.33
N LEU A 111 18.15 1.63 0.14
CA LEU A 111 17.89 0.36 -0.54
C LEU A 111 17.33 0.58 -1.95
N MET A 112 16.34 1.44 -2.09
CA MET A 112 15.79 1.75 -3.41
C MET A 112 16.80 2.41 -4.35
N SER A 113 17.65 3.31 -3.84
CA SER A 113 18.70 3.96 -4.63
C SER A 113 19.77 2.97 -5.10
N LEU A 114 20.04 1.92 -4.32
CA LEU A 114 20.97 0.86 -4.68
C LEU A 114 20.53 0.05 -5.91
N ALA A 115 19.26 0.08 -6.30
CA ALA A 115 18.78 -0.59 -7.52
C ALA A 115 19.47 -0.07 -8.80
N ALA A 116 19.98 1.15 -8.80
CA ALA A 116 20.79 1.70 -9.89
C ALA A 116 22.00 0.82 -10.23
N VAL A 117 22.59 0.14 -9.22
CA VAL A 117 23.79 -0.69 -9.39
C VAL A 117 23.54 -1.91 -10.25
N PRO A 118 22.61 -2.84 -9.92
CA PRO A 118 22.36 -4.00 -10.76
C PRO A 118 21.80 -3.63 -12.15
N VAL A 119 21.04 -2.54 -12.29
CA VAL A 119 20.58 -2.04 -13.60
C VAL A 119 21.77 -1.59 -14.45
N TYR A 120 22.70 -0.81 -13.89
CA TYR A 120 23.94 -0.44 -14.57
C TYR A 120 24.75 -1.67 -14.98
N LEU A 121 24.94 -2.63 -14.08
CA LEU A 121 25.69 -3.87 -14.37
C LEU A 121 25.01 -4.70 -15.46
N LEU A 122 23.70 -4.77 -15.48
CA LEU A 122 22.93 -5.47 -16.51
C LEU A 122 23.10 -4.79 -17.87
N ALA A 123 23.02 -3.45 -17.94
CA ALA A 123 23.30 -2.69 -19.16
C ALA A 123 24.72 -2.94 -19.69
N ARG A 124 25.73 -2.96 -18.79
CA ARG A 124 27.12 -3.24 -19.17
C ARG A 124 27.32 -4.67 -19.65
N ARG A 125 26.59 -5.64 -19.03
CA ARG A 125 26.58 -7.03 -19.47
C ARG A 125 26.03 -7.20 -20.90
N LEU A 126 25.04 -6.42 -21.25
CA LEU A 126 24.48 -6.32 -22.61
C LEU A 126 25.38 -5.56 -23.59
N SER A 127 26.60 -5.19 -23.17
CA SER A 127 27.57 -4.42 -23.95
C SER A 127 27.07 -3.05 -24.39
N LEU A 128 26.17 -2.44 -23.61
CA LEU A 128 25.78 -1.03 -23.83
C LEU A 128 26.90 -0.11 -23.34
N SER A 129 27.03 1.08 -23.93
CA SER A 129 28.04 2.06 -23.54
C SER A 129 27.91 2.48 -22.08
N ALA A 130 29.00 2.89 -21.42
CA ALA A 130 28.96 3.30 -20.02
C ALA A 130 28.00 4.47 -19.77
N GLY A 131 27.99 5.47 -20.67
CA GLY A 131 27.05 6.60 -20.55
C GLY A 131 25.60 6.18 -20.71
N TYR A 132 25.28 5.25 -21.61
CA TYR A 132 23.93 4.72 -21.74
C TYR A 132 23.53 3.87 -20.52
N ALA A 133 24.46 3.08 -19.99
CA ALA A 133 24.24 2.30 -18.77
C ALA A 133 23.94 3.19 -17.55
N LEU A 134 24.66 4.33 -17.42
CA LEU A 134 24.36 5.34 -16.40
C LEU A 134 22.97 5.98 -16.62
N ALA A 135 22.58 6.25 -17.86
CA ALA A 135 21.23 6.75 -18.17
C ALA A 135 20.13 5.75 -17.77
N CYS A 136 20.33 4.44 -18.02
CA CYS A 136 19.41 3.40 -17.53
C CYS A 136 19.35 3.36 -15.99
N ALA A 137 20.50 3.53 -15.33
CA ALA A 137 20.55 3.58 -13.86
C ALA A 137 19.80 4.82 -13.32
N VAL A 138 19.96 5.99 -13.94
CA VAL A 138 19.20 7.19 -13.59
C VAL A 138 17.70 6.98 -13.82
N PHE A 139 17.30 6.40 -14.95
CA PHE A 139 15.90 6.11 -15.20
C PHE A 139 15.30 5.22 -14.09
N ALA A 140 16.01 4.15 -13.71
CA ALA A 140 15.55 3.21 -12.69
C ALA A 140 15.28 3.85 -11.32
N ILE A 141 15.95 4.98 -11.03
CA ILE A 141 15.77 5.72 -9.78
C ILE A 141 14.98 7.03 -9.94
N ALA A 142 14.53 7.35 -11.15
CA ALA A 142 13.73 8.54 -11.44
C ALA A 142 12.22 8.25 -11.53
N ILE A 143 11.81 6.98 -11.58
CA ILE A 143 10.40 6.58 -11.72
C ILE A 143 9.57 7.02 -10.52
N PRO A 144 8.27 7.37 -10.71
CA PRO A 144 7.38 7.83 -9.66
C PRO A 144 7.18 6.82 -8.52
N ASP A 145 7.25 5.53 -8.84
CA ASP A 145 7.08 4.43 -7.87
C ASP A 145 8.11 4.43 -6.74
N LEU A 146 9.22 5.15 -6.90
CA LEU A 146 10.16 5.29 -5.80
C LEU A 146 9.61 6.12 -4.61
N ILE A 147 8.40 6.66 -4.71
CA ILE A 147 7.65 7.21 -3.56
C ILE A 147 7.51 6.17 -2.43
N TYR A 148 7.47 4.88 -2.79
CA TYR A 148 7.40 3.79 -1.80
C TYR A 148 8.60 3.77 -0.83
N SER A 149 9.71 4.45 -1.13
CA SER A 149 10.81 4.66 -0.18
C SER A 149 10.42 5.55 1.02
N SER A 150 9.37 6.36 0.89
CA SER A 150 8.86 7.20 1.98
C SER A 150 7.90 6.46 2.92
N TYR A 151 7.60 5.19 2.64
CA TYR A 151 6.68 4.35 3.41
C TYR A 151 7.43 3.21 4.09
N THR A 152 6.84 2.61 5.13
CA THR A 152 7.34 1.39 5.77
C THR A 152 6.80 0.16 5.03
N LEU A 153 7.31 -0.07 3.81
CA LEU A 153 6.86 -1.11 2.90
C LEU A 153 8.01 -2.01 2.45
N ALA A 154 7.68 -3.19 1.95
CA ALA A 154 8.65 -4.17 1.45
C ALA A 154 9.21 -3.85 0.05
N ASP A 155 8.57 -2.94 -0.68
CA ASP A 155 8.97 -2.56 -2.04
C ASP A 155 10.41 -2.06 -2.12
N PRO A 156 10.91 -1.18 -1.21
CA PRO A 156 12.28 -0.70 -1.20
C PRO A 156 13.33 -1.80 -1.07
N VAL A 157 13.04 -2.81 -0.26
CA VAL A 157 13.94 -3.98 -0.06
C VAL A 157 13.93 -4.87 -1.29
N ALA A 158 12.75 -5.14 -1.86
CA ALA A 158 12.58 -6.05 -2.98
C ALA A 158 13.20 -5.52 -4.27
N TYR A 159 13.13 -4.21 -4.53
CA TYR A 159 13.51 -3.59 -5.80
C TYR A 159 14.96 -3.87 -6.23
N PRO A 160 15.99 -3.59 -5.41
CA PRO A 160 17.37 -3.92 -5.77
C PRO A 160 17.63 -5.43 -5.88
N LEU A 161 16.93 -6.25 -5.07
CA LEU A 161 17.05 -7.70 -5.10
C LEU A 161 16.53 -8.30 -6.42
N VAL A 162 15.41 -7.80 -6.92
CA VAL A 162 14.85 -8.19 -8.23
C VAL A 162 15.83 -7.91 -9.35
N PHE A 163 16.42 -6.70 -9.42
CA PHE A 163 17.40 -6.39 -10.46
C PHE A 163 18.69 -7.16 -10.29
N GLY A 164 19.10 -7.44 -9.06
CA GLY A 164 20.20 -8.36 -8.76
C GLY A 164 19.90 -9.77 -9.28
N ALA A 165 18.71 -10.29 -9.03
CA ALA A 165 18.27 -11.59 -9.53
C ALA A 165 18.22 -11.60 -11.08
N LEU A 166 17.69 -10.58 -11.72
CA LEU A 166 17.66 -10.48 -13.18
C LEU A 166 19.07 -10.43 -13.77
N TYR A 167 20.00 -9.68 -13.15
CA TYR A 167 21.42 -9.64 -13.58
C TYR A 167 22.07 -11.01 -13.52
N PHE A 168 21.94 -11.72 -12.39
CA PHE A 168 22.51 -13.07 -12.22
C PHE A 168 21.75 -14.12 -13.02
N GLY A 169 20.44 -13.93 -13.26
CA GLY A 169 19.62 -14.77 -14.13
C GLY A 169 20.14 -14.72 -15.57
N VAL A 170 20.35 -13.53 -16.12
CA VAL A 170 20.97 -13.36 -17.45
C VAL A 170 22.39 -13.96 -17.46
N ALA A 171 23.17 -13.76 -16.39
CA ALA A 171 24.51 -14.32 -16.27
C ALA A 171 24.51 -15.85 -16.27
N ALA A 172 23.55 -16.48 -15.58
CA ALA A 172 23.40 -17.93 -15.49
C ALA A 172 22.92 -18.54 -16.82
N LEU A 173 22.04 -17.84 -17.55
CA LEU A 173 21.55 -18.25 -18.86
C LEU A 173 22.64 -18.07 -19.94
N GLU A 174 23.45 -17.00 -19.87
CA GLU A 174 24.56 -16.78 -20.79
C GLU A 174 25.67 -17.83 -20.61
N ARG A 175 26.08 -18.05 -19.35
CA ARG A 175 27.15 -19.00 -18.98
C ARG A 175 26.68 -19.79 -17.76
N PRO A 176 26.11 -20.99 -17.94
CA PRO A 176 25.57 -21.80 -16.84
C PRO A 176 26.68 -22.27 -15.88
N ARG A 177 26.93 -21.50 -14.84
CA ARG A 177 27.88 -21.82 -13.75
C ARG A 177 27.12 -21.92 -12.45
N ALA A 178 27.46 -22.86 -11.60
CA ALA A 178 26.81 -23.06 -10.31
C ALA A 178 26.75 -21.77 -9.46
N ARG A 179 27.85 -21.00 -9.44
CA ARG A 179 27.91 -19.72 -8.69
C ARG A 179 26.88 -18.70 -9.15
N THR A 180 26.68 -18.55 -10.48
CA THR A 180 25.69 -17.59 -11.02
C THR A 180 24.26 -18.09 -10.81
N GLN A 181 24.02 -19.40 -10.89
CA GLN A 181 22.72 -20.00 -10.59
C GLN A 181 22.38 -19.86 -9.11
N LEU A 182 23.32 -20.13 -8.20
CA LEU A 182 23.13 -19.93 -6.76
C LEU A 182 22.88 -18.47 -6.40
N ALA A 183 23.65 -17.54 -6.98
CA ALA A 183 23.43 -16.11 -6.76
C ALA A 183 22.05 -15.66 -7.25
N PHE A 184 21.60 -16.14 -8.41
CA PHE A 184 20.24 -15.90 -8.89
C PHE A 184 19.20 -16.44 -7.90
N LEU A 185 19.31 -17.71 -7.50
CA LEU A 185 18.35 -18.33 -6.59
C LEU A 185 18.31 -17.67 -5.22
N ALA A 186 19.48 -17.31 -4.67
CA ALA A 186 19.56 -16.61 -3.40
C ALA A 186 18.87 -15.24 -3.46
N LEU A 187 19.13 -14.45 -4.52
CA LEU A 187 18.49 -13.13 -4.69
C LEU A 187 17.00 -13.24 -5.01
N ALA A 188 16.58 -14.25 -5.78
CA ALA A 188 15.18 -14.54 -6.04
C ALA A 188 14.43 -14.94 -4.76
N LEU A 189 15.06 -15.77 -3.91
CA LEU A 189 14.53 -16.13 -2.58
C LEU A 189 14.41 -14.89 -1.68
N LEU A 190 15.46 -14.08 -1.57
CA LEU A 190 15.43 -12.86 -0.78
C LEU A 190 14.37 -11.86 -1.30
N ALA A 191 14.24 -11.71 -2.63
CA ALA A 191 13.18 -10.89 -3.23
C ALA A 191 11.78 -11.43 -2.87
N THR A 192 11.59 -12.75 -2.87
CA THR A 192 10.33 -13.39 -2.46
C THR A 192 10.07 -13.23 -0.96
N MET A 193 11.12 -13.33 -0.12
CA MET A 193 11.02 -13.05 1.32
C MET A 193 10.76 -11.58 1.64
N ALA A 194 11.17 -10.66 0.77
CA ALA A 194 10.79 -9.27 0.86
C ALA A 194 9.33 -9.09 0.42
N ARG A 195 8.95 -9.68 -0.74
CA ARG A 195 7.62 -9.54 -1.31
C ARG A 195 7.23 -10.80 -2.08
N ALA A 196 6.18 -11.48 -1.61
CA ALA A 196 5.76 -12.80 -2.10
C ALA A 196 5.50 -12.85 -3.63
N GLN A 197 5.09 -11.73 -4.24
CA GLN A 197 4.87 -11.65 -5.69
C GLN A 197 6.09 -12.08 -6.52
N TYR A 198 7.31 -11.92 -6.00
CA TYR A 198 8.54 -12.24 -6.73
C TYR A 198 8.89 -13.73 -6.75
N VAL A 199 8.03 -14.58 -6.19
CA VAL A 199 8.06 -16.04 -6.41
C VAL A 199 8.03 -16.40 -7.91
N VAL A 200 7.60 -15.49 -8.76
CA VAL A 200 7.59 -15.65 -10.23
C VAL A 200 8.99 -15.63 -10.86
N LEU A 201 10.02 -15.09 -10.18
CA LEU A 201 11.39 -15.03 -10.72
C LEU A 201 11.96 -16.39 -11.11
N PRO A 202 11.88 -17.43 -10.27
CA PRO A 202 12.33 -18.77 -10.66
C PRO A 202 11.55 -19.35 -11.83
N PHE A 203 10.24 -19.11 -11.93
CA PHE A 203 9.43 -19.55 -13.08
C PHE A 203 9.82 -18.84 -14.37
N ALA A 204 9.99 -17.52 -14.32
CA ALA A 204 10.46 -16.73 -15.45
C ALA A 204 11.86 -17.19 -15.92
N PHE A 205 12.73 -17.55 -14.98
CA PHE A 205 14.05 -18.11 -15.30
C PHE A 205 13.94 -19.46 -16.03
N LEU A 206 13.05 -20.36 -15.58
CA LEU A 206 12.85 -21.66 -16.26
C LEU A 206 12.31 -21.48 -17.67
N VAL A 207 11.33 -20.62 -17.86
CA VAL A 207 10.81 -20.27 -19.19
C VAL A 207 11.93 -19.74 -20.08
N ALA A 208 12.72 -18.81 -19.57
CA ALA A 208 13.86 -18.27 -20.30
C ALA A 208 14.94 -19.33 -20.59
N ALA A 209 15.21 -20.23 -19.66
CA ALA A 209 16.15 -21.34 -19.85
C ALA A 209 15.72 -22.28 -20.97
N VAL A 210 14.43 -22.60 -21.05
CA VAL A 210 13.87 -23.39 -22.14
C VAL A 210 14.06 -22.69 -23.49
N VAL A 211 13.85 -21.38 -23.57
CA VAL A 211 14.06 -20.60 -24.81
C VAL A 211 15.53 -20.59 -25.23
N VAL A 212 16.45 -20.40 -24.25
CA VAL A 212 17.89 -20.23 -24.51
C VAL A 212 18.57 -21.58 -24.77
N ASP A 213 18.27 -22.60 -24.00
CA ASP A 213 19.02 -23.88 -23.98
C ASP A 213 18.22 -25.08 -24.54
N ARG A 214 16.91 -24.90 -24.80
CA ARG A 214 16.04 -25.93 -25.41
C ARG A 214 16.25 -27.30 -24.74
N ARG A 215 16.73 -28.29 -25.53
CA ARG A 215 16.95 -29.67 -25.05
C ARG A 215 18.03 -29.80 -23.97
N ALA A 216 18.96 -28.85 -23.88
CA ALA A 216 20.04 -28.86 -22.89
C ALA A 216 19.63 -28.24 -21.53
N VAL A 217 18.40 -27.79 -21.36
CA VAL A 217 17.91 -27.13 -20.14
C VAL A 217 18.10 -28.02 -18.91
N LEU A 218 17.77 -29.31 -18.99
CA LEU A 218 17.86 -30.27 -17.90
C LEU A 218 19.31 -30.53 -17.44
N THR A 219 20.28 -30.46 -18.36
CA THR A 219 21.69 -30.70 -18.05
C THR A 219 22.42 -29.45 -17.58
N ARG A 220 22.09 -28.28 -18.13
CA ARG A 220 22.75 -27.02 -17.83
C ARG A 220 22.22 -26.30 -16.60
N HIS A 221 20.92 -26.52 -16.27
CA HIS A 221 20.22 -25.83 -15.20
C HIS A 221 19.69 -26.80 -14.14
N ARG A 222 20.42 -27.90 -13.87
CA ARG A 222 20.01 -28.94 -12.88
C ARG A 222 19.69 -28.35 -11.52
N LEU A 223 20.50 -27.39 -11.06
CA LEU A 223 20.35 -26.81 -9.72
C LEU A 223 19.05 -26.00 -9.57
N PRO A 224 18.71 -25.02 -10.43
CA PRO A 224 17.44 -24.35 -10.36
C PRO A 224 16.25 -25.29 -10.51
N ILE A 225 16.34 -26.28 -11.42
CA ILE A 225 15.27 -27.24 -11.65
C ILE A 225 15.04 -28.12 -10.42
N ALA A 226 16.11 -28.65 -9.80
CA ALA A 226 16.01 -29.48 -8.61
C ALA A 226 15.40 -28.72 -7.44
N LEU A 227 15.84 -27.48 -7.18
CA LEU A 227 15.30 -26.66 -6.11
C LEU A 227 13.84 -26.29 -6.35
N LEU A 228 13.45 -26.00 -7.60
CA LEU A 228 12.04 -25.71 -7.94
C LEU A 228 11.16 -26.95 -7.89
N ALA A 229 11.70 -28.13 -8.19
CA ALA A 229 10.98 -29.41 -8.03
C ALA A 229 10.78 -29.77 -6.54
N LEU A 230 11.70 -29.36 -5.67
CA LEU A 230 11.59 -29.58 -4.22
C LEU A 230 10.58 -28.61 -3.56
N ALA A 231 10.36 -27.43 -4.11
CA ALA A 231 9.49 -26.42 -3.51
C ALA A 231 8.02 -26.91 -3.35
N PRO A 232 7.36 -27.55 -4.33
CA PRO A 232 6.02 -28.13 -4.14
C PRO A 232 6.01 -29.27 -3.12
N LEU A 233 7.08 -30.09 -3.06
CA LEU A 233 7.20 -31.16 -2.07
C LEU A 233 7.32 -30.60 -0.66
N ALA A 234 8.11 -29.54 -0.48
CA ALA A 234 8.20 -28.82 0.79
C ALA A 234 6.85 -28.16 1.15
N ALA A 235 6.14 -27.60 0.15
CA ALA A 235 4.80 -27.04 0.33
C ALA A 235 3.78 -28.08 0.80
N LEU A 236 3.82 -29.27 0.23
CA LEU A 236 2.97 -30.40 0.65
C LEU A 236 3.32 -30.88 2.07
N ALA A 237 4.61 -30.98 2.40
CA ALA A 237 5.08 -31.44 3.71
C ALA A 237 4.77 -30.45 4.85
N LEU A 238 4.88 -29.14 4.60
CA LEU A 238 4.64 -28.09 5.59
C LEU A 238 3.17 -27.67 5.69
N GLY A 239 2.36 -28.02 4.69
CA GLY A 239 0.98 -27.60 4.52
C GLY A 239 0.88 -26.24 3.80
N PRO A 240 0.05 -26.14 2.74
CA PRO A 240 -0.10 -24.92 1.94
C PRO A 240 -0.53 -23.71 2.76
N SER A 241 -1.40 -23.90 3.74
CA SER A 241 -1.90 -22.83 4.61
C SER A 241 -0.80 -22.21 5.49
N ARG A 242 0.18 -23.00 5.94
CA ARG A 242 1.31 -22.50 6.73
C ARG A 242 2.31 -21.72 5.87
N LEU A 243 2.53 -22.16 4.62
CA LEU A 243 3.45 -21.49 3.70
C LEU A 243 2.85 -20.21 3.10
N LEU A 244 1.59 -20.26 2.71
CA LEU A 244 0.90 -19.10 2.15
C LEU A 244 0.50 -18.10 3.26
N GLY A 245 0.20 -18.58 4.47
CA GLY A 245 -0.22 -17.74 5.56
C GLY A 245 -1.37 -16.82 5.16
N VAL A 246 -1.20 -15.53 5.35
CA VAL A 246 -2.18 -14.50 4.96
C VAL A 246 -2.49 -14.50 3.45
N TYR A 247 -1.58 -14.99 2.61
CA TYR A 247 -1.80 -15.12 1.17
C TYR A 247 -2.64 -16.34 0.77
N ALA A 248 -3.15 -17.12 1.72
CA ALA A 248 -4.06 -18.24 1.41
C ALA A 248 -5.34 -17.77 0.69
N SER A 249 -5.77 -16.54 0.93
CA SER A 249 -6.87 -15.88 0.21
C SER A 249 -6.65 -15.76 -1.29
N LEU A 250 -5.39 -15.77 -1.75
CA LEU A 250 -5.05 -15.74 -3.19
C LEU A 250 -5.53 -16.99 -3.94
N SER A 251 -5.78 -18.09 -3.22
CA SER A 251 -6.34 -19.32 -3.82
C SER A 251 -7.75 -19.15 -4.39
N HIS A 252 -8.45 -18.08 -4.01
CA HIS A 252 -9.77 -17.72 -4.54
C HIS A 252 -9.72 -16.87 -5.81
N LEU A 253 -8.53 -16.37 -6.20
CA LEU A 253 -8.38 -15.62 -7.45
C LEU A 253 -8.61 -16.56 -8.65
N HIS A 254 -9.40 -16.10 -9.59
CA HIS A 254 -9.71 -16.84 -10.81
C HIS A 254 -9.69 -15.93 -12.03
N VAL A 255 -9.53 -16.54 -13.21
CA VAL A 255 -9.55 -15.79 -14.47
C VAL A 255 -10.98 -15.37 -14.76
N THR A 256 -11.25 -14.07 -14.65
CA THR A 256 -12.55 -13.46 -14.93
C THR A 256 -12.68 -13.05 -16.40
N ARG A 257 -13.88 -12.65 -16.83
CA ARG A 257 -14.08 -12.11 -18.19
C ARG A 257 -13.30 -10.78 -18.40
N GLN A 258 -13.01 -10.06 -17.33
CA GLN A 258 -12.30 -8.78 -17.38
C GLN A 258 -10.78 -8.92 -17.34
N PHE A 259 -10.25 -10.12 -17.09
CA PHE A 259 -8.82 -10.39 -16.96
C PHE A 259 -8.00 -9.88 -18.16
N VAL A 260 -8.44 -10.20 -19.39
CA VAL A 260 -7.73 -9.77 -20.61
C VAL A 260 -7.76 -8.25 -20.76
N ASN A 261 -8.88 -7.63 -20.42
CA ASN A 261 -9.01 -6.18 -20.46
C ASN A 261 -8.03 -5.51 -19.48
N TRP A 262 -7.95 -5.98 -18.24
CA TRP A 262 -7.00 -5.47 -17.27
C TRP A 262 -5.54 -5.74 -17.67
N ALA A 263 -5.21 -6.89 -18.23
CA ALA A 263 -3.88 -7.17 -18.73
C ALA A 263 -3.44 -6.19 -19.85
N LEU A 264 -4.36 -5.84 -20.76
CA LEU A 264 -4.09 -4.84 -21.80
C LEU A 264 -3.96 -3.41 -21.22
N LEU A 265 -4.78 -3.06 -20.23
CA LEU A 265 -4.68 -1.77 -19.54
C LEU A 265 -3.36 -1.65 -18.77
N ASP A 266 -2.94 -2.69 -18.07
CA ASP A 266 -1.67 -2.74 -17.35
C ASP A 266 -0.47 -2.64 -18.31
N LEU A 267 -0.50 -3.32 -19.44
CA LEU A 267 0.52 -3.19 -20.49
C LEU A 267 0.55 -1.77 -21.08
N PHE A 268 -0.61 -1.14 -21.25
CA PHE A 268 -0.68 0.25 -21.70
C PHE A 268 -0.10 1.20 -20.64
N LEU A 269 -0.44 1.02 -19.37
CA LEU A 269 0.13 1.81 -18.28
C LEU A 269 1.66 1.68 -18.22
N LEU A 270 2.20 0.45 -18.33
CA LEU A 270 3.64 0.22 -18.44
C LEU A 270 4.26 0.99 -19.60
N ALA A 271 3.60 1.02 -20.76
CA ALA A 271 4.10 1.75 -21.92
C ALA A 271 4.15 3.26 -21.66
N VAL A 272 3.13 3.82 -21.03
CA VAL A 272 3.06 5.26 -20.75
C VAL A 272 4.06 5.65 -19.65
N SER A 273 4.14 4.88 -18.58
CA SER A 273 5.06 5.11 -17.44
C SER A 273 6.55 5.04 -17.84
N THR A 274 6.86 4.31 -18.93
CA THR A 274 8.23 4.28 -19.51
C THR A 274 8.49 5.36 -20.56
N GLY A 275 7.57 6.31 -20.69
CA GLY A 275 7.70 7.41 -21.66
C GLY A 275 7.30 7.04 -23.09
N ILE A 276 6.49 6.02 -23.27
CA ILE A 276 5.83 5.48 -24.48
C ILE A 276 6.74 5.35 -25.72
N VAL A 277 7.64 6.32 -25.94
CA VAL A 277 8.57 6.42 -27.09
C VAL A 277 9.57 5.27 -27.15
N LEU A 278 9.99 4.75 -25.98
CA LEU A 278 11.00 3.69 -25.90
C LEU A 278 10.41 2.31 -26.23
N VAL A 279 9.11 2.11 -26.00
CA VAL A 279 8.46 0.80 -26.02
C VAL A 279 8.49 0.11 -27.40
N PRO A 280 8.15 0.77 -28.53
CA PRO A 280 8.17 0.11 -29.83
C PRO A 280 9.56 -0.45 -30.19
N GLY A 281 10.63 0.34 -29.95
CA GLY A 281 12.00 -0.10 -30.17
C GLY A 281 12.42 -1.21 -29.20
N ALA A 282 11.99 -1.14 -27.94
CA ALA A 282 12.23 -2.18 -26.93
C ALA A 282 11.61 -3.52 -27.32
N LEU A 283 10.34 -3.53 -27.73
CA LEU A 283 9.63 -4.74 -28.17
C LEU A 283 10.33 -5.40 -29.37
N VAL A 284 10.72 -4.59 -30.37
CA VAL A 284 11.47 -5.09 -31.53
C VAL A 284 12.82 -5.68 -31.12
N ALA A 285 13.53 -5.04 -30.18
CA ALA A 285 14.82 -5.55 -29.70
C ALA A 285 14.66 -6.89 -28.98
N LEU A 286 13.65 -7.03 -28.14
CA LEU A 286 13.34 -8.29 -27.44
C LEU A 286 13.05 -9.43 -28.43
N ALA A 287 12.37 -9.14 -29.55
CA ALA A 287 12.08 -10.13 -30.60
C ALA A 287 13.30 -10.42 -31.49
N CYS A 288 14.20 -9.44 -31.72
CA CYS A 288 15.35 -9.52 -32.63
C CYS A 288 16.69 -9.64 -31.89
N ALA A 289 16.72 -10.29 -30.73
CA ALA A 289 17.92 -10.46 -29.91
C ALA A 289 19.05 -11.17 -30.66
N ARG A 290 20.29 -10.70 -30.48
CA ARG A 290 21.49 -11.23 -31.14
C ARG A 290 22.47 -11.80 -30.13
N GLY A 291 22.84 -13.05 -30.31
CA GLY A 291 23.76 -13.71 -29.40
C GLY A 291 23.13 -14.10 -28.07
N ARG A 292 23.88 -14.91 -27.31
CA ARG A 292 23.35 -15.62 -26.14
C ARG A 292 22.94 -14.67 -24.99
N ALA A 293 23.71 -13.62 -24.73
CA ALA A 293 23.41 -12.69 -23.63
C ALA A 293 22.12 -11.88 -23.90
N GLU A 294 21.93 -11.41 -25.14
CA GLU A 294 20.72 -10.67 -25.54
C GLU A 294 19.49 -11.59 -25.54
N THR A 295 19.62 -12.83 -26.06
CA THR A 295 18.55 -13.82 -26.02
C THR A 295 18.16 -14.17 -24.57
N ALA A 296 19.15 -14.33 -23.68
CA ALA A 296 18.91 -14.58 -22.26
C ALA A 296 18.17 -13.40 -21.61
N PHE A 297 18.60 -12.18 -21.86
CA PHE A 297 17.92 -10.98 -21.37
C PHE A 297 16.51 -10.87 -21.91
N SER A 298 16.31 -11.05 -23.21
CA SER A 298 15.00 -10.93 -23.87
C SER A 298 14.01 -11.98 -23.32
N ALA A 299 14.43 -13.24 -23.28
CA ALA A 299 13.60 -14.33 -22.78
C ALA A 299 13.21 -14.13 -21.31
N LEU A 300 14.19 -13.74 -20.46
CA LEU A 300 13.92 -13.50 -19.03
C LEU A 300 13.04 -12.26 -18.82
N THR A 301 13.27 -11.19 -19.57
CA THR A 301 12.45 -9.96 -19.51
C THR A 301 11.00 -10.25 -19.91
N VAL A 302 10.80 -10.94 -21.04
CA VAL A 302 9.43 -11.26 -21.50
C VAL A 302 8.71 -12.20 -20.51
N ALA A 303 9.40 -13.24 -20.03
CA ALA A 303 8.82 -14.17 -19.06
C ALA A 303 8.47 -13.48 -17.73
N PHE A 304 9.40 -12.69 -17.18
CA PHE A 304 9.18 -11.95 -15.94
C PHE A 304 8.04 -10.93 -16.07
N SER A 305 8.09 -10.09 -17.12
CA SER A 305 7.04 -9.10 -17.38
C SER A 305 5.67 -9.75 -17.58
N GLY A 306 5.61 -10.87 -18.33
CA GLY A 306 4.38 -11.62 -18.51
C GLY A 306 3.81 -12.14 -17.19
N CYS A 307 4.65 -12.70 -16.31
CA CYS A 307 4.21 -13.17 -14.99
C CYS A 307 3.64 -12.05 -14.12
N VAL A 308 4.32 -10.89 -14.04
CA VAL A 308 3.82 -9.79 -13.19
C VAL A 308 2.58 -9.12 -13.76
N VAL A 309 2.44 -9.03 -15.10
CA VAL A 309 1.20 -8.54 -15.74
C VAL A 309 0.04 -9.49 -15.46
N VAL A 310 0.25 -10.81 -15.51
CA VAL A 310 -0.76 -11.80 -15.14
C VAL A 310 -1.18 -11.63 -13.68
N GLN A 311 -0.23 -11.43 -12.77
CA GLN A 311 -0.56 -11.17 -11.36
C GLN A 311 -1.38 -9.88 -11.20
N ALA A 312 -0.94 -8.77 -11.78
CA ALA A 312 -1.63 -7.48 -11.71
C ALA A 312 -3.07 -7.59 -12.25
N ALA A 313 -3.24 -8.19 -13.42
CA ALA A 313 -4.55 -8.37 -14.05
C ALA A 313 -5.47 -9.30 -13.26
N LEU A 314 -4.94 -10.36 -12.62
CA LEU A 314 -5.72 -11.20 -11.71
C LEU A 314 -6.25 -10.41 -10.52
N PHE A 315 -5.38 -9.63 -9.88
CA PHE A 315 -5.80 -8.77 -8.75
C PHE A 315 -6.83 -7.74 -9.19
N ALA A 316 -6.56 -6.99 -10.26
CA ALA A 316 -7.46 -5.97 -10.76
C ALA A 316 -8.84 -6.55 -11.11
N SER A 317 -8.90 -7.72 -11.76
CA SER A 317 -10.13 -8.33 -12.24
C SER A 317 -10.95 -9.09 -11.19
N ASN A 318 -10.43 -9.29 -9.98
CA ASN A 318 -11.12 -9.98 -8.88
C ASN A 318 -11.67 -9.00 -7.81
N GLY A 319 -12.11 -7.82 -8.23
CA GLY A 319 -12.90 -6.90 -7.40
C GLY A 319 -12.16 -5.64 -6.92
N LEU A 320 -10.89 -5.44 -7.30
CA LEU A 320 -10.21 -4.18 -7.03
C LEU A 320 -10.56 -3.11 -8.06
N ASP A 321 -10.81 -3.51 -9.32
CA ASP A 321 -11.19 -2.64 -10.45
C ASP A 321 -10.30 -1.39 -10.58
N GLN A 322 -8.98 -1.57 -10.37
CA GLN A 322 -7.98 -0.50 -10.40
C GLN A 322 -6.65 -0.98 -10.94
N PHE A 323 -5.86 -0.06 -11.48
CA PHE A 323 -4.49 -0.34 -11.91
C PHE A 323 -3.62 -0.80 -10.74
N GLN A 324 -2.73 -1.77 -11.04
CA GLN A 324 -1.81 -2.36 -10.06
C GLN A 324 -0.35 -2.02 -10.44
N GLU A 325 -0.04 -0.73 -10.64
CA GLU A 325 1.31 -0.27 -11.02
C GLU A 325 2.37 -0.74 -10.02
N ARG A 326 2.03 -0.77 -8.72
CA ARG A 326 2.89 -1.29 -7.66
C ARG A 326 3.38 -2.72 -7.92
N TYR A 327 2.63 -3.55 -8.66
CA TYR A 327 3.10 -4.88 -9.08
C TYR A 327 4.02 -4.82 -10.29
N LEU A 328 3.90 -3.80 -11.12
CA LEU A 328 4.50 -3.70 -12.44
C LEU A 328 5.80 -2.90 -12.46
N PHE A 329 6.04 -2.02 -11.48
CA PHE A 329 7.11 -1.01 -11.55
C PHE A 329 8.51 -1.60 -11.72
N ALA A 330 8.75 -2.85 -11.27
CA ALA A 330 10.03 -3.54 -11.50
C ALA A 330 10.29 -3.87 -12.99
N VAL A 331 9.28 -3.77 -13.86
CA VAL A 331 9.44 -3.94 -15.32
C VAL A 331 9.94 -2.66 -15.98
N LEU A 332 9.61 -1.48 -15.45
CA LEU A 332 9.88 -0.19 -16.07
C LEU A 332 11.34 -0.01 -16.49
N PRO A 333 12.37 -0.30 -15.66
CA PRO A 333 13.78 -0.15 -16.05
C PRO A 333 14.26 -1.15 -17.10
N LEU A 334 13.53 -2.23 -17.38
CA LEU A 334 13.88 -3.18 -18.43
C LEU A 334 13.63 -2.61 -19.84
N VAL A 335 12.69 -1.65 -19.95
CA VAL A 335 12.34 -1.03 -21.24
C VAL A 335 13.49 -0.19 -21.80
N PRO A 336 14.13 0.76 -21.09
CA PRO A 336 15.30 1.46 -21.62
C PRO A 336 16.49 0.53 -21.87
N LEU A 337 16.66 -0.56 -21.12
CA LEU A 337 17.68 -1.58 -21.42
C LEU A 337 17.43 -2.25 -22.77
N ALA A 338 16.20 -2.69 -23.02
CA ALA A 338 15.80 -3.28 -24.30
C ALA A 338 15.89 -2.27 -25.45
N PHE A 339 15.49 -1.02 -25.22
CA PHE A 339 15.67 0.05 -26.22
C PHE A 339 17.14 0.30 -26.55
N GLY A 340 18.03 0.20 -25.56
CA GLY A 340 19.49 0.24 -25.78
C GLY A 340 19.98 -0.85 -26.73
N LEU A 341 19.42 -2.07 -26.61
CA LEU A 341 19.71 -3.15 -27.58
C LEU A 341 19.19 -2.83 -29.00
N TYR A 342 18.00 -2.24 -29.11
CA TYR A 342 17.45 -1.77 -30.37
C TYR A 342 18.43 -0.81 -31.10
N LEU A 343 18.97 0.15 -30.36
CA LEU A 343 19.94 1.11 -30.89
C LEU A 343 21.27 0.45 -31.23
N LYS A 344 21.80 -0.40 -30.35
CA LYS A 344 23.05 -1.15 -30.53
C LYS A 344 22.99 -2.03 -31.79
N ASN A 345 21.85 -2.71 -31.99
CA ASN A 345 21.67 -3.65 -33.11
C ASN A 345 21.32 -2.97 -34.45
N GLY A 346 21.41 -1.65 -34.55
CA GLY A 346 21.27 -0.90 -35.79
C GLY A 346 19.82 -0.61 -36.18
N ARG A 347 18.89 -0.60 -35.22
CA ARG A 347 17.46 -0.31 -35.43
C ARG A 347 16.79 -1.27 -36.43
N PRO A 348 16.73 -2.58 -36.12
CA PRO A 348 16.09 -3.54 -37.02
C PRO A 348 14.58 -3.28 -37.13
N ALA A 349 13.97 -3.80 -38.20
CA ALA A 349 12.52 -3.85 -38.40
C ALA A 349 11.77 -2.51 -38.14
N ARG A 350 12.22 -1.40 -38.79
CA ARG A 350 11.61 -0.07 -38.58
C ARG A 350 10.11 -0.01 -38.87
N ILE A 351 9.63 -0.83 -39.79
CA ILE A 351 8.19 -0.94 -40.09
C ILE A 351 7.43 -1.43 -38.85
N ALA A 352 7.95 -2.46 -38.17
CA ALA A 352 7.33 -2.97 -36.92
C ALA A 352 7.33 -1.89 -35.83
N VAL A 353 8.40 -1.09 -35.70
CA VAL A 353 8.40 0.07 -34.79
C VAL A 353 7.30 1.06 -35.13
N GLY A 354 7.11 1.37 -36.44
CA GLY A 354 6.02 2.22 -36.90
C GLY A 354 4.63 1.65 -36.51
N VAL A 355 4.40 0.36 -36.75
CA VAL A 355 3.16 -0.31 -36.40
C VAL A 355 2.89 -0.26 -34.90
N PHE A 356 3.86 -0.62 -34.07
CA PHE A 356 3.71 -0.55 -32.61
C PHE A 356 3.47 0.88 -32.11
N SER A 357 4.14 1.87 -32.71
CA SER A 357 3.90 3.29 -32.41
C SER A 357 2.48 3.72 -32.74
N CYS A 358 1.93 3.29 -33.89
CA CYS A 358 0.54 3.55 -34.26
C CYS A 358 -0.44 2.88 -33.30
N VAL A 359 -0.18 1.63 -32.91
CA VAL A 359 -1.02 0.91 -31.92
C VAL A 359 -1.04 1.66 -30.59
N LEU A 360 0.12 2.10 -30.09
CA LEU A 360 0.21 2.86 -28.82
C LEU A 360 -0.47 4.23 -28.94
N PHE A 361 -0.35 4.90 -30.09
CA PHE A 361 -1.07 6.15 -30.32
C PHE A 361 -2.57 5.97 -30.28
N VAL A 362 -3.11 4.94 -30.98
CA VAL A 362 -4.53 4.61 -30.94
C VAL A 362 -4.98 4.24 -29.54
N ALA A 363 -4.19 3.45 -28.80
CA ALA A 363 -4.48 3.12 -27.41
C ALA A 363 -4.53 4.38 -26.53
N ALA A 364 -3.56 5.29 -26.66
CA ALA A 364 -3.52 6.55 -25.92
C ALA A 364 -4.75 7.43 -26.21
N ALA A 365 -5.24 7.42 -27.45
CA ALA A 365 -6.41 8.18 -27.86
C ALA A 365 -7.74 7.54 -27.42
N ARG A 366 -7.76 6.24 -27.11
CA ARG A 366 -8.98 5.47 -26.81
C ARG A 366 -9.15 5.14 -25.32
N ILE A 367 -8.05 4.97 -24.58
CA ILE A 367 -8.09 4.61 -23.15
C ILE A 367 -8.29 5.90 -22.34
N PRO A 368 -9.38 6.01 -21.54
CA PRO A 368 -9.70 7.23 -20.80
C PRO A 368 -8.88 7.31 -19.51
N LEU A 369 -7.57 7.57 -19.61
CA LEU A 369 -6.66 7.66 -18.44
C LEU A 369 -7.12 8.69 -17.41
N SER A 370 -7.73 9.80 -17.85
CA SER A 370 -8.29 10.82 -16.96
C SER A 370 -9.37 10.26 -16.03
N GLY A 371 -10.23 9.36 -16.53
CA GLY A 371 -11.24 8.69 -15.72
C GLY A 371 -10.63 7.81 -14.63
N TYR A 372 -9.60 7.06 -14.98
CA TYR A 372 -8.87 6.23 -14.01
C TYR A 372 -8.06 7.08 -13.02
N ALA A 373 -7.45 8.17 -13.46
CA ALA A 373 -6.72 9.09 -12.59
C ALA A 373 -7.63 9.78 -11.58
N ALA A 374 -8.87 10.10 -11.94
CA ALA A 374 -9.87 10.67 -11.03
C ALA A 374 -10.42 9.64 -10.03
N ALA A 375 -10.42 8.34 -10.38
CA ALA A 375 -10.97 7.28 -9.55
C ALA A 375 -10.10 7.00 -8.30
N ARG A 376 -10.68 6.26 -7.33
CA ARG A 376 -9.96 5.83 -6.11
C ARG A 376 -8.72 4.98 -6.39
N GLY A 377 -8.70 4.25 -7.49
CA GLY A 377 -7.62 3.34 -7.88
C GLY A 377 -6.27 3.97 -8.18
N LYS A 378 -6.15 5.30 -8.14
CA LYS A 378 -4.85 5.98 -8.29
C LYS A 378 -3.90 5.77 -7.11
N SER A 379 -4.37 5.32 -5.95
CA SER A 379 -3.54 5.11 -4.75
C SER A 379 -2.41 4.09 -4.98
N ASP A 380 -2.64 3.07 -5.79
CA ASP A 380 -1.66 2.03 -6.14
C ASP A 380 -0.95 2.30 -7.47
N SER A 381 -1.13 3.50 -8.04
CA SER A 381 -0.57 3.90 -9.31
C SER A 381 0.04 5.31 -9.24
N PRO A 382 1.31 5.42 -8.86
CA PRO A 382 2.02 6.69 -8.76
C PRO A 382 1.98 7.50 -10.05
N PHE A 383 2.08 6.85 -11.21
CA PHE A 383 1.99 7.54 -12.49
C PHE A 383 0.61 8.19 -12.71
N LEU A 384 -0.47 7.52 -12.34
CA LEU A 384 -1.82 8.11 -12.42
C LEU A 384 -2.00 9.28 -11.47
N ILE A 385 -1.33 9.29 -10.32
CA ILE A 385 -1.29 10.48 -9.44
C ILE A 385 -0.64 11.66 -10.18
N ALA A 386 0.46 11.42 -10.91
CA ALA A 386 1.10 12.46 -11.71
C ALA A 386 0.19 12.99 -12.82
N VAL A 387 -0.54 12.10 -13.52
CA VAL A 387 -1.54 12.48 -14.53
C VAL A 387 -2.65 13.31 -13.90
N TYR A 388 -3.19 12.88 -12.76
CA TYR A 388 -4.21 13.61 -12.03
C TYR A 388 -3.75 15.03 -11.65
N ARG A 389 -2.51 15.18 -11.17
CA ARG A 389 -1.94 16.49 -10.82
C ARG A 389 -1.72 17.39 -12.03
N LEU A 390 -1.34 16.82 -13.16
CA LEU A 390 -1.26 17.56 -14.41
C LEU A 390 -2.63 18.13 -14.81
N GLU A 391 -3.67 17.31 -14.72
CA GLU A 391 -5.04 17.69 -15.06
C GLU A 391 -5.63 18.72 -14.09
N GLU A 392 -5.27 18.70 -12.82
CA GLU A 392 -5.62 19.76 -11.87
C GLU A 392 -5.02 21.12 -12.26
N LEU A 393 -3.86 21.13 -12.90
CA LEU A 393 -3.17 22.37 -13.29
C LEU A 393 -3.64 22.93 -14.63
N ILE A 394 -3.93 22.08 -15.61
CA ILE A 394 -4.18 22.49 -17.00
C ILE A 394 -5.55 22.10 -17.53
N GLY A 395 -6.37 21.43 -16.73
CA GLY A 395 -7.76 21.07 -17.04
C GLY A 395 -7.95 19.57 -17.29
N THR A 396 -9.14 19.08 -16.97
CA THR A 396 -9.52 17.67 -17.09
C THR A 396 -9.41 17.18 -18.56
N GLY A 397 -8.84 16.00 -18.76
CA GLY A 397 -8.63 15.38 -20.08
C GLY A 397 -7.35 15.80 -20.78
N THR A 398 -6.63 16.81 -20.30
CA THR A 398 -5.37 17.27 -20.89
C THR A 398 -4.24 16.27 -20.71
N GLY A 399 -4.28 15.43 -19.68
CA GLY A 399 -3.34 14.34 -19.46
C GLY A 399 -3.34 13.34 -20.60
N ALA A 400 -4.52 12.87 -21.02
CA ALA A 400 -4.67 11.95 -22.15
C ALA A 400 -4.23 12.60 -23.48
N LEU A 401 -4.52 13.88 -23.68
CA LEU A 401 -4.07 14.63 -24.86
C LEU A 401 -2.54 14.74 -24.87
N ALA A 402 -1.91 15.08 -23.73
CA ALA A 402 -0.46 15.19 -23.61
C ALA A 402 0.22 13.84 -23.93
N ILE A 403 -0.29 12.74 -23.40
CA ILE A 403 0.22 11.38 -23.67
C ILE A 403 0.09 11.04 -25.16
N SER A 404 -1.07 11.33 -25.77
CA SER A 404 -1.30 11.10 -27.20
C SER A 404 -0.34 11.92 -28.07
N LEU A 405 -0.09 13.18 -27.70
CA LEU A 405 0.87 14.05 -28.38
C LEU A 405 2.30 13.53 -28.25
N VAL A 406 2.72 13.12 -27.05
CA VAL A 406 4.04 12.52 -26.81
C VAL A 406 4.19 11.22 -27.60
N ALA A 407 3.16 10.38 -27.69
CA ALA A 407 3.16 9.17 -28.51
C ALA A 407 3.33 9.49 -30.00
N ALA A 408 2.61 10.50 -30.51
CA ALA A 408 2.71 10.94 -31.90
C ALA A 408 4.08 11.52 -32.24
N LEU A 409 4.60 12.40 -31.37
CA LEU A 409 5.95 12.99 -31.55
C LEU A 409 7.04 11.92 -31.46
N GLY A 410 6.87 10.94 -30.56
CA GLY A 410 7.76 9.81 -30.43
C GLY A 410 7.78 8.92 -31.67
N ALA A 411 6.60 8.64 -32.23
CA ALA A 411 6.50 7.90 -33.50
C ALA A 411 7.18 8.62 -34.66
N ALA A 412 6.92 9.92 -34.79
CA ALA A 412 7.57 10.75 -35.81
C ALA A 412 9.12 10.81 -35.62
N GLY A 413 9.56 11.00 -34.36
CA GLY A 413 10.98 11.05 -34.01
C GLY A 413 11.71 9.74 -34.24
N ALA A 414 11.06 8.59 -34.00
CA ALA A 414 11.65 7.27 -34.28
C ALA A 414 11.99 7.05 -35.76
N VAL A 415 11.25 7.69 -36.67
CA VAL A 415 11.45 7.63 -38.12
C VAL A 415 12.47 8.67 -38.58
N ALA A 416 12.38 9.91 -38.10
CA ALA A 416 13.07 11.06 -38.67
C ALA A 416 14.47 11.33 -38.09
N VAL A 417 14.79 10.93 -36.85
CA VAL A 417 15.98 11.41 -36.13
C VAL A 417 17.18 10.49 -36.30
N SER A 418 18.41 11.06 -36.40
CA SER A 418 19.66 10.33 -36.46
C SER A 418 19.89 9.43 -35.23
N ARG A 419 20.64 8.32 -35.40
CA ARG A 419 20.84 7.30 -34.35
C ARG A 419 21.31 7.87 -33.01
N GLY A 420 22.33 8.75 -33.04
CA GLY A 420 22.94 9.28 -31.82
C GLY A 420 22.07 10.31 -31.10
N LEU A 421 21.46 11.22 -31.85
CA LEU A 421 20.59 12.26 -31.30
C LEU A 421 19.26 11.67 -30.84
N GLY A 422 18.64 10.76 -31.62
CA GLY A 422 17.40 10.13 -31.27
C GLY A 422 17.49 9.31 -29.96
N ALA A 423 18.62 8.61 -29.73
CA ALA A 423 18.87 7.90 -28.49
C ALA A 423 18.92 8.84 -27.27
N ARG A 424 19.70 9.93 -27.39
CA ARG A 424 19.87 10.92 -26.30
C ARG A 424 18.56 11.62 -25.98
N VAL A 425 17.84 12.04 -27.01
CA VAL A 425 16.57 12.76 -26.85
C VAL A 425 15.50 11.83 -26.25
N SER A 426 15.34 10.61 -26.79
CA SER A 426 14.29 9.69 -26.30
C SER A 426 14.50 9.25 -24.85
N VAL A 427 15.72 8.85 -24.48
CA VAL A 427 16.02 8.43 -23.11
C VAL A 427 16.05 9.63 -22.17
N GLY A 428 16.60 10.76 -22.60
CA GLY A 428 16.58 12.00 -21.82
C GLY A 428 15.17 12.49 -21.54
N ALA A 429 14.28 12.44 -22.54
CA ALA A 429 12.87 12.78 -22.37
C ALA A 429 12.15 11.82 -21.40
N ALA A 430 12.39 10.52 -21.52
CA ALA A 430 11.81 9.53 -20.60
C ALA A 430 12.26 9.78 -19.15
N ILE A 431 13.55 10.06 -18.92
CA ILE A 431 14.08 10.42 -17.59
C ILE A 431 13.43 11.72 -17.08
N ALA A 432 13.35 12.75 -17.94
CA ALA A 432 12.76 14.04 -17.55
C ALA A 432 11.28 13.90 -17.18
N VAL A 433 10.49 13.19 -17.98
CA VAL A 433 9.07 12.90 -17.69
C VAL A 433 8.93 12.14 -16.38
N SER A 434 9.73 11.08 -16.17
CA SER A 434 9.72 10.30 -14.93
C SER A 434 10.10 11.15 -13.72
N ALA A 435 11.11 12.01 -13.84
CA ALA A 435 11.54 12.89 -12.74
C ALA A 435 10.46 13.93 -12.40
N VAL A 436 9.83 14.56 -13.41
CA VAL A 436 8.72 15.50 -13.21
C VAL A 436 7.52 14.80 -12.56
N ALA A 437 7.16 13.61 -13.05
CA ALA A 437 6.11 12.78 -12.46
C ALA A 437 6.43 12.43 -11.00
N SER A 438 7.68 12.05 -10.69
CA SER A 438 8.13 11.79 -9.32
C SER A 438 7.94 12.99 -8.39
N VAL A 439 8.32 14.20 -8.84
CA VAL A 439 8.13 15.44 -8.06
C VAL A 439 6.65 15.71 -7.83
N ALA A 440 5.79 15.52 -8.85
CA ALA A 440 4.34 15.68 -8.73
C ALA A 440 3.74 14.70 -7.72
N VAL A 441 4.16 13.44 -7.76
CA VAL A 441 3.72 12.40 -6.81
C VAL A 441 4.16 12.71 -5.40
N VAL A 442 5.44 13.01 -5.17
CA VAL A 442 5.97 13.36 -3.85
C VAL A 442 5.25 14.57 -3.26
N SER A 443 5.04 15.62 -4.04
CA SER A 443 4.32 16.82 -3.57
C SER A 443 2.84 16.57 -3.28
N SER A 444 2.20 15.71 -4.06
CA SER A 444 0.82 15.28 -3.81
C SER A 444 0.72 14.48 -2.52
N ASP A 445 1.60 13.51 -2.38
CA ASP A 445 1.58 12.59 -1.26
C ASP A 445 1.95 13.28 0.06
N ALA A 446 2.91 14.20 0.02
CA ALA A 446 3.29 15.03 1.18
C ALA A 446 2.10 15.83 1.73
N ARG A 447 1.26 16.41 0.85
CA ARG A 447 0.03 17.11 1.27
C ARG A 447 -0.94 16.17 1.95
N ASN A 448 -1.20 15.01 1.36
CA ASN A 448 -2.08 14.01 1.95
C ASN A 448 -1.55 13.48 3.29
N ALA A 449 -0.25 13.25 3.41
CA ALA A 449 0.36 12.81 4.67
C ALA A 449 0.22 13.88 5.76
N GLN A 450 0.35 15.16 5.40
CA GLN A 450 0.13 16.27 6.31
C GLN A 450 -1.33 16.40 6.75
N GLU A 451 -2.28 16.24 5.83
CA GLU A 451 -3.71 16.22 6.13
C GLU A 451 -4.06 15.07 7.10
N ILE A 452 -3.54 13.88 6.85
CA ILE A 452 -3.69 12.73 7.76
C ILE A 452 -3.09 13.04 9.12
N ARG A 453 -1.88 13.64 9.17
CA ARG A 453 -1.21 14.00 10.41
C ARG A 453 -2.05 14.95 11.27
N ILE A 454 -2.65 15.95 10.66
CA ILE A 454 -3.48 16.95 11.36
C ILE A 454 -4.83 16.35 11.77
N ALA A 455 -5.46 15.58 10.89
CA ALA A 455 -6.80 15.04 11.12
C ALA A 455 -6.84 13.87 12.11
N MET A 456 -5.80 13.02 12.15
CA MET A 456 -5.86 11.74 12.83
C MET A 456 -4.95 11.63 14.07
N LEU A 457 -4.07 12.59 14.32
CA LEU A 457 -3.10 12.51 15.41
C LEU A 457 -2.96 13.84 16.17
N PRO A 458 -2.81 13.82 17.51
CA PRO A 458 -2.49 15.00 18.31
C PRO A 458 -1.03 15.45 18.07
N ALA A 459 -0.61 16.54 18.67
CA ALA A 459 0.75 17.07 18.57
C ALA A 459 1.81 16.00 18.89
N ASN A 460 1.60 15.23 19.95
CA ASN A 460 2.39 14.02 20.25
C ASN A 460 1.66 12.79 19.69
N PRO A 461 2.13 12.13 18.64
CA PRO A 461 1.49 10.91 18.10
C PRO A 461 1.47 9.74 19.09
N SER A 462 2.48 9.64 19.95
CA SER A 462 2.60 8.62 21.00
C SER A 462 1.90 9.06 22.31
N TRP A 463 0.77 9.75 22.19
CA TRP A 463 0.06 10.38 23.33
C TRP A 463 -0.46 9.38 24.35
N ILE A 464 -0.79 8.15 23.93
CA ILE A 464 -1.25 7.09 24.82
C ILE A 464 -0.07 6.56 25.62
N ASP A 465 1.06 6.26 24.97
CA ASP A 465 2.28 5.80 25.63
C ASP A 465 2.81 6.82 26.66
N ALA A 466 2.61 8.12 26.38
CA ALA A 466 3.01 9.20 27.28
C ALA A 466 2.26 9.20 28.62
N THR A 467 1.09 8.57 28.72
CA THR A 467 0.32 8.46 29.96
C THR A 467 0.87 7.42 30.93
N LYS A 468 1.71 6.49 30.46
CA LYS A 468 2.32 5.39 31.25
C LYS A 468 1.31 4.50 31.98
N LEU A 469 0.11 4.33 31.46
CA LEU A 469 -0.96 3.55 32.07
C LEU A 469 -0.86 2.02 31.83
N GLY A 470 0.24 1.54 31.23
CA GLY A 470 0.42 0.12 30.92
C GLY A 470 -0.31 -0.31 29.65
N ASP A 471 -0.72 -1.59 29.61
CA ASP A 471 -1.37 -2.18 28.44
C ASP A 471 -2.75 -1.57 28.20
N VAL A 472 -3.01 -1.20 26.94
CA VAL A 472 -4.26 -0.58 26.50
C VAL A 472 -4.96 -1.48 25.48
N THR A 473 -6.27 -1.66 25.65
CA THR A 473 -7.11 -2.34 24.67
C THR A 473 -7.87 -1.31 23.83
N LEU A 474 -7.69 -1.33 22.52
CA LEU A 474 -8.51 -0.55 21.59
C LEU A 474 -9.89 -1.20 21.43
N VAL A 475 -10.94 -0.42 21.67
CA VAL A 475 -12.34 -0.82 21.45
C VAL A 475 -12.89 -0.05 20.25
N GLN A 476 -13.10 -0.76 19.15
CA GLN A 476 -13.67 -0.19 17.92
C GLN A 476 -15.19 -0.25 17.93
N THR A 477 -15.81 0.83 17.42
CA THR A 477 -17.27 0.93 17.27
C THR A 477 -17.71 0.82 15.80
N PRO A 478 -18.99 0.49 15.54
CA PRO A 478 -19.50 0.34 14.18
C PRO A 478 -19.32 1.61 13.33
N GLY A 479 -18.93 1.42 12.08
CA GLY A 479 -18.76 2.52 11.10
C GLY A 479 -17.47 3.31 11.23
N SER A 480 -16.63 3.01 12.21
CA SER A 480 -15.31 3.64 12.35
C SER A 480 -14.44 3.34 11.13
N PRO A 481 -13.82 4.35 10.51
CA PRO A 481 -12.84 4.12 9.45
C PRO A 481 -11.59 3.41 10.02
N PRO A 482 -11.18 2.25 9.47
CA PRO A 482 -10.00 1.52 9.97
C PRO A 482 -8.72 2.37 10.02
N ALA A 483 -8.59 3.32 9.10
CA ALA A 483 -7.43 4.22 9.05
C ALA A 483 -7.20 5.00 10.35
N ASN A 484 -8.26 5.41 11.05
CA ASN A 484 -8.16 6.15 12.31
C ASN A 484 -7.50 5.29 13.40
N SER A 485 -7.96 4.05 13.52
CA SER A 485 -7.46 3.09 14.50
C SER A 485 -6.03 2.64 14.20
N ILE A 486 -5.71 2.44 12.91
CA ILE A 486 -4.34 2.08 12.47
C ILE A 486 -3.33 3.13 12.93
N GLN A 487 -3.64 4.43 12.83
CA GLN A 487 -2.73 5.47 13.30
C GLN A 487 -2.45 5.35 14.80
N GLN A 488 -3.48 5.07 15.61
CA GLN A 488 -3.29 4.88 17.06
C GLN A 488 -2.42 3.65 17.37
N LEU A 489 -2.68 2.54 16.70
CA LEU A 489 -1.90 1.30 16.82
C LEU A 489 -0.45 1.47 16.35
N TYR A 490 -0.24 2.27 15.30
CA TYR A 490 1.09 2.51 14.74
C TYR A 490 1.99 3.27 15.71
N TRP A 491 1.48 4.36 16.31
CA TRP A 491 2.29 5.28 17.10
C TRP A 491 2.37 4.91 18.57
N ASN A 492 1.48 4.04 19.09
CA ASN A 492 1.43 3.71 20.51
C ASN A 492 1.69 2.21 20.74
N LYS A 493 2.85 1.89 21.32
CA LYS A 493 3.28 0.51 21.59
C LYS A 493 2.45 -0.16 22.69
N THR A 494 1.91 0.62 23.61
CA THR A 494 1.09 0.13 24.71
C THR A 494 -0.30 -0.34 24.28
N VAL A 495 -0.75 0.00 23.05
CA VAL A 495 -2.00 -0.52 22.49
C VAL A 495 -1.77 -1.93 21.96
N THR A 496 -1.88 -2.92 22.84
CA THR A 496 -1.48 -4.31 22.59
C THR A 496 -2.63 -5.21 22.11
N ARG A 497 -3.89 -4.79 22.28
CA ARG A 497 -5.08 -5.54 21.91
C ARG A 497 -6.08 -4.69 21.16
N GLU A 498 -6.88 -5.35 20.31
CA GLU A 498 -8.00 -4.75 19.62
C GLU A 498 -9.23 -5.63 19.75
N VAL A 499 -10.36 -5.03 20.11
CA VAL A 499 -11.65 -5.69 20.16
C VAL A 499 -12.70 -4.88 19.41
N THR A 500 -13.67 -5.57 18.82
CA THR A 500 -14.74 -4.93 18.05
C THR A 500 -16.06 -5.01 18.79
N LEU A 501 -16.79 -3.91 18.83
CA LEU A 501 -18.12 -3.79 19.41
C LEU A 501 -19.19 -3.94 18.32
N GLY A 502 -20.12 -4.84 18.49
CA GLY A 502 -21.23 -5.04 17.56
C GLY A 502 -20.79 -5.48 16.15
N SER A 503 -21.12 -4.68 15.13
CA SER A 503 -20.77 -4.92 13.72
C SER A 503 -19.53 -4.16 13.27
N ALA A 504 -18.71 -3.65 14.19
CA ALA A 504 -17.45 -2.98 13.85
C ALA A 504 -16.53 -3.92 13.04
N GLN A 505 -15.87 -3.35 12.05
CA GLN A 505 -14.90 -4.08 11.23
C GLN A 505 -13.54 -4.04 11.92
N PRO A 506 -12.74 -5.13 11.83
CA PRO A 506 -11.38 -5.11 12.33
C PRO A 506 -10.53 -4.11 11.54
N THR A 507 -9.53 -3.57 12.22
CA THR A 507 -8.58 -2.62 11.63
C THR A 507 -7.81 -3.22 10.45
N ASP A 508 -7.45 -4.50 10.55
CA ASP A 508 -6.79 -5.26 9.49
C ASP A 508 -7.23 -6.73 9.50
N ALA A 509 -7.05 -7.40 8.35
CA ALA A 509 -7.41 -8.81 8.21
C ALA A 509 -6.31 -9.77 8.71
N TYR A 510 -5.15 -9.27 9.10
CA TYR A 510 -3.95 -10.07 9.36
C TYR A 510 -3.67 -10.32 10.84
N ALA A 511 -4.37 -9.60 11.72
CA ALA A 511 -4.22 -9.75 13.15
C ALA A 511 -5.51 -10.24 13.78
N PRO A 512 -5.44 -11.01 14.87
CA PRO A 512 -6.61 -11.48 15.55
C PRO A 512 -7.37 -10.30 16.13
N THR A 513 -8.61 -10.15 15.73
CA THR A 513 -9.56 -9.23 16.30
C THR A 513 -10.59 -10.02 17.05
N LEU A 514 -10.70 -9.78 18.35
CA LEU A 514 -11.67 -10.42 19.19
C LEU A 514 -12.97 -9.62 19.21
N ARG A 515 -14.11 -10.29 19.20
CA ARG A 515 -15.38 -9.61 19.49
C ARG A 515 -15.46 -9.32 20.98
N LEU A 516 -15.79 -8.09 21.31
CA LEU A 516 -15.97 -7.69 22.69
C LEU A 516 -17.12 -8.49 23.33
N THR A 517 -16.83 -9.15 24.43
CA THR A 517 -17.82 -9.85 25.24
C THR A 517 -18.20 -8.98 26.43
N ILE A 518 -19.50 -8.70 26.56
CA ILE A 518 -20.06 -7.91 27.66
C ILE A 518 -20.86 -8.85 28.57
N ALA A 519 -20.49 -8.89 29.83
CA ALA A 519 -21.18 -9.68 30.82
C ALA A 519 -22.57 -9.10 31.17
N PRO A 520 -23.50 -9.86 31.78
CA PRO A 520 -24.83 -9.37 32.15
C PRO A 520 -24.84 -8.16 33.10
N ASP A 521 -23.76 -7.93 33.84
CA ASP A 521 -23.57 -6.78 34.73
C ASP A 521 -22.93 -5.56 34.03
N GLY A 522 -22.62 -5.66 32.71
CA GLY A 522 -21.96 -4.64 31.94
C GLY A 522 -20.43 -4.73 31.95
N THR A 523 -19.83 -5.69 32.63
CA THR A 523 -18.37 -5.87 32.67
C THR A 523 -17.85 -6.30 31.32
N LEU A 524 -16.83 -5.58 30.82
CA LEU A 524 -16.10 -5.95 29.60
C LEU A 524 -15.12 -7.08 29.92
N ARG A 525 -15.19 -8.17 29.17
CA ARG A 525 -14.29 -9.32 29.34
C ARG A 525 -13.13 -9.24 28.34
N ASP A 526 -12.00 -9.79 28.74
CA ASP A 526 -10.79 -9.91 27.90
C ASP A 526 -10.20 -8.57 27.42
N VAL A 527 -10.43 -7.51 28.19
CA VAL A 527 -9.86 -6.17 27.97
C VAL A 527 -9.03 -5.74 29.17
N SER A 528 -8.04 -4.86 28.91
CA SER A 528 -7.25 -4.23 29.98
C SER A 528 -8.09 -3.25 30.80
N PRO A 529 -7.69 -2.92 32.04
CA PRO A 529 -8.32 -1.85 32.82
C PRO A 529 -8.26 -0.49 32.10
N THR A 530 -7.24 -0.28 31.28
CA THR A 530 -7.12 0.89 30.42
C THR A 530 -7.62 0.56 29.02
N ILE A 531 -8.58 1.32 28.53
CA ILE A 531 -9.14 1.14 27.18
C ILE A 531 -9.01 2.42 26.36
N LEU A 532 -8.69 2.27 25.09
CA LEU A 532 -8.83 3.31 24.08
C LEU A 532 -10.17 3.07 23.37
N LEU A 533 -11.16 3.85 23.73
CA LEU A 533 -12.49 3.76 23.13
C LEU A 533 -12.58 4.68 21.92
N GLU A 534 -12.94 4.12 20.81
CA GLU A 534 -13.30 4.87 19.62
C GLU A 534 -14.83 5.09 19.62
N THR A 535 -15.30 6.35 19.55
CA THR A 535 -16.72 6.70 19.74
C THR A 535 -17.41 7.09 18.42
N TYR A 536 -16.90 6.67 17.27
CA TYR A 536 -17.43 7.07 15.97
C TYR A 536 -18.91 6.65 15.78
N GLY A 537 -19.24 5.40 16.08
CA GLY A 537 -20.57 4.83 15.84
C GLY A 537 -21.27 4.32 17.10
N ALA A 538 -20.84 4.75 18.28
CA ALA A 538 -21.47 4.40 19.55
C ALA A 538 -21.29 5.50 20.61
N THR A 539 -22.31 5.64 21.45
CA THR A 539 -22.22 6.43 22.70
C THR A 539 -22.14 5.47 23.86
N THR A 540 -21.19 5.66 24.77
CA THR A 540 -20.96 4.80 25.91
C THR A 540 -20.88 5.62 27.20
N GLN A 541 -21.32 5.01 28.30
CA GLN A 541 -21.06 5.48 29.66
C GLN A 541 -20.54 4.33 30.49
N PHE A 542 -19.56 4.59 31.33
CA PHE A 542 -18.96 3.60 32.21
C PHE A 542 -19.34 3.87 33.67
N ALA A 543 -19.49 2.82 34.43
CA ALA A 543 -19.81 2.91 35.85
C ALA A 543 -18.58 3.11 36.74
N ASN A 544 -17.38 2.65 36.27
CA ASN A 544 -16.15 2.60 37.05
C ASN A 544 -14.91 3.06 36.26
N ALA A 545 -15.08 3.77 35.13
CA ALA A 545 -13.97 4.29 34.37
C ALA A 545 -14.10 5.80 34.15
N SER A 546 -12.98 6.49 34.19
CA SER A 546 -12.87 7.92 33.92
C SER A 546 -12.03 8.18 32.69
N VAL A 547 -12.34 9.29 31.99
CA VAL A 547 -11.56 9.74 30.83
C VAL A 547 -10.27 10.38 31.32
N VAL A 548 -9.13 9.83 30.90
CA VAL A 548 -7.80 10.35 31.23
C VAL A 548 -7.33 11.36 30.17
N ALA A 549 -7.59 11.04 28.89
CA ALA A 549 -7.23 11.90 27.77
C ALA A 549 -8.18 11.63 26.58
N SER A 550 -8.30 12.59 25.69
CA SER A 550 -9.14 12.47 24.49
C SER A 550 -8.50 13.15 23.28
N PHE A 551 -8.70 12.55 22.13
CA PHE A 551 -8.36 13.16 20.85
C PHE A 551 -9.39 12.73 19.79
N ASN A 552 -10.07 13.69 19.18
CA ASN A 552 -11.16 13.45 18.22
C ASN A 552 -12.21 12.46 18.80
N THR A 553 -12.45 11.35 18.10
CA THR A 553 -13.36 10.29 18.51
C THR A 553 -12.74 9.27 19.47
N PHE A 554 -11.48 9.44 19.85
CA PHE A 554 -10.78 8.53 20.76
C PHE A 554 -10.77 9.07 22.18
N HIS A 555 -11.20 8.24 23.11
CA HIS A 555 -11.15 8.50 24.55
C HIS A 555 -10.33 7.41 25.25
N LEU A 556 -9.26 7.83 25.91
CA LEU A 556 -8.48 6.96 26.77
C LEU A 556 -9.12 6.95 28.14
N LEU A 557 -9.60 5.78 28.54
CA LEU A 557 -10.31 5.57 29.81
C LEU A 557 -9.48 4.67 30.72
N SER A 558 -9.44 5.01 32.00
CA SER A 558 -8.86 4.17 33.04
C SER A 558 -9.96 3.73 34.00
N ALA A 559 -10.07 2.45 34.24
CA ALA A 559 -11.06 1.84 35.11
C ALA A 559 -10.43 1.32 36.41
N GLU A 560 -11.19 1.37 37.50
CA GLU A 560 -10.87 0.66 38.73
C GLU A 560 -11.28 -0.81 38.56
N GLY A 561 -10.32 -1.67 38.17
CA GLY A 561 -10.55 -3.07 37.83
C GLY A 561 -11.05 -3.25 36.38
N ALA A 562 -11.89 -4.27 36.13
CA ALA A 562 -12.44 -4.50 34.80
C ALA A 562 -13.43 -3.38 34.42
N PRO A 563 -13.32 -2.78 33.22
CA PRO A 563 -14.24 -1.72 32.79
C PRO A 563 -15.68 -2.23 32.73
N ARG A 564 -16.61 -1.44 33.27
CA ARG A 564 -18.03 -1.79 33.33
C ARG A 564 -18.89 -0.71 32.68
N LEU A 565 -19.63 -1.09 31.67
CA LEU A 565 -20.61 -0.22 31.01
C LEU A 565 -21.82 0.01 31.90
N SER A 566 -22.29 1.24 31.93
CA SER A 566 -23.61 1.59 32.47
C SER A 566 -24.63 1.84 31.36
N LEU A 567 -24.19 2.38 30.21
CA LEU A 567 -25.02 2.62 29.06
C LEU A 567 -24.21 2.43 27.77
N LEU A 568 -24.85 1.87 26.76
CA LEU A 568 -24.32 1.76 25.40
C LEU A 568 -25.43 2.03 24.39
N GLU A 569 -25.22 3.01 23.51
CA GLU A 569 -26.05 3.26 22.34
C GLU A 569 -25.26 2.97 21.08
N LEU A 570 -25.56 1.87 20.40
CA LEU A 570 -25.00 1.50 19.11
C LEU A 570 -25.80 2.16 17.98
N GLY A 571 -25.11 2.73 17.01
CA GLY A 571 -25.72 3.38 15.85
C GLY A 571 -25.95 4.90 16.04
N ARG A 572 -25.40 5.51 17.09
CA ARG A 572 -25.32 6.96 17.24
C ARG A 572 -23.90 7.42 16.93
N TYR A 573 -23.80 8.26 15.91
CA TYR A 573 -22.52 8.86 15.48
C TYR A 573 -22.10 10.03 16.38
N ALA A 574 -20.82 10.35 16.41
CA ALA A 574 -20.26 11.43 17.22
C ALA A 574 -20.88 12.81 16.92
N ASP A 575 -21.38 13.03 15.71
CA ASP A 575 -22.10 14.23 15.26
C ASP A 575 -23.61 14.20 15.57
N ALA A 576 -24.02 13.35 16.48
CA ALA A 576 -25.39 13.15 16.96
C ALA A 576 -26.38 12.50 15.96
N TRP A 577 -25.99 12.19 14.74
CA TRP A 577 -26.84 11.46 13.83
C TRP A 577 -27.01 10.00 14.26
N LEU A 578 -28.23 9.46 14.12
CA LEU A 578 -28.50 8.02 14.26
C LEU A 578 -28.39 7.33 12.90
N ALA A 579 -27.84 6.14 12.90
CA ALA A 579 -27.93 5.19 11.79
C ALA A 579 -29.41 4.83 11.53
N ARG A 580 -29.71 4.13 10.42
CA ARG A 580 -31.07 3.64 10.15
C ARG A 580 -31.60 2.66 11.19
N SER A 581 -30.71 1.97 11.86
CA SER A 581 -31.03 1.06 12.96
C SER A 581 -29.93 1.03 13.99
N GLY A 582 -30.29 0.75 15.23
CA GLY A 582 -29.33 0.65 16.31
C GLY A 582 -30.00 0.10 17.57
N ARG A 583 -29.29 0.15 18.67
CA ARG A 583 -29.74 -0.39 19.95
C ARG A 583 -29.18 0.41 21.11
N LEU A 584 -30.03 0.75 22.05
CA LEU A 584 -29.66 1.29 23.33
C LEU A 584 -29.74 0.18 24.40
N THR A 585 -28.70 0.03 25.20
CA THR A 585 -28.66 -0.92 26.34
C THR A 585 -28.22 -0.19 27.59
N VAL A 586 -28.90 -0.43 28.67
CA VAL A 586 -28.56 0.05 30.04
C VAL A 586 -28.30 -1.16 30.91
N TRP A 587 -27.21 -1.15 31.65
CA TRP A 587 -26.82 -2.24 32.54
C TRP A 587 -27.23 -1.98 33.97
N PRO A 588 -27.43 -3.06 34.76
CA PRO A 588 -27.88 -2.94 36.15
C PRO A 588 -26.81 -2.28 37.02
N ASP A 589 -27.23 -1.81 38.17
CA ASP A 589 -26.36 -1.41 39.27
C ASP A 589 -25.85 -2.61 40.08
N ALA A 590 -25.27 -2.35 41.25
CA ALA A 590 -24.79 -3.39 42.17
C ALA A 590 -25.91 -4.29 42.75
N SER A 591 -27.17 -3.84 42.73
CA SER A 591 -28.32 -4.63 43.16
C SER A 591 -28.81 -5.63 42.11
N GLY A 592 -28.25 -5.61 40.90
CA GLY A 592 -28.67 -6.43 39.77
C GLY A 592 -29.94 -5.91 39.07
N ARG A 593 -30.40 -4.70 39.38
CA ARG A 593 -31.58 -4.06 38.76
C ARG A 593 -31.20 -2.88 37.89
N THR A 594 -31.93 -2.71 36.79
CA THR A 594 -31.92 -1.52 35.96
C THR A 594 -33.20 -0.76 36.20
N HIS A 595 -33.16 0.22 37.12
CA HIS A 595 -34.32 1.00 37.50
C HIS A 595 -34.05 2.48 37.42
N GLY A 596 -34.86 3.22 36.65
CA GLY A 596 -34.65 4.65 36.45
C GLY A 596 -35.40 5.23 35.26
N THR A 597 -35.08 6.48 34.95
CA THR A 597 -35.67 7.22 33.82
C THR A 597 -34.58 7.50 32.77
N LEU A 598 -34.87 7.11 31.56
CA LEU A 598 -34.05 7.44 30.38
C LEU A 598 -34.62 8.69 29.71
N ARG A 599 -33.75 9.69 29.41
CA ARG A 599 -34.13 10.96 28.76
C ARG A 599 -33.19 11.27 27.62
N PHE A 600 -33.75 11.66 26.50
CA PHE A 600 -33.05 12.20 25.32
C PHE A 600 -34.06 12.93 24.41
N ALA A 601 -33.61 13.58 23.33
CA ALA A 601 -34.50 14.22 22.38
C ALA A 601 -34.05 13.90 20.94
N PHE A 602 -35.02 13.73 20.04
CA PHE A 602 -34.78 13.67 18.61
C PHE A 602 -34.91 15.05 17.99
N ALA A 603 -34.13 15.32 16.95
CA ALA A 603 -34.15 16.56 16.19
C ALA A 603 -33.87 16.34 14.70
N LEU A 604 -34.29 17.28 13.88
CA LEU A 604 -33.91 17.39 12.47
C LEU A 604 -33.53 18.83 12.14
N PRO A 605 -32.54 19.09 11.27
CA PRO A 605 -32.25 20.43 10.77
C PRO A 605 -33.43 21.05 10.11
N ALA A 606 -33.61 22.38 10.18
CA ALA A 606 -34.77 23.12 9.68
C ALA A 606 -35.10 22.88 8.19
N GLY A 607 -34.11 22.58 7.35
CA GLY A 607 -34.32 22.27 5.92
C GLY A 607 -34.51 20.79 5.59
N ALA A 608 -34.63 19.91 6.58
CA ALA A 608 -34.84 18.49 6.35
C ALA A 608 -36.32 18.15 6.10
N GLN A 609 -36.61 16.96 5.61
CA GLN A 609 -37.97 16.41 5.57
C GLN A 609 -38.28 15.73 6.91
N ALA A 610 -39.54 15.83 7.37
CA ALA A 610 -40.01 15.12 8.54
C ALA A 610 -39.75 13.60 8.40
N SER A 611 -39.31 12.98 9.47
CA SER A 611 -38.96 11.55 9.48
C SER A 611 -39.57 10.86 10.71
N THR A 612 -39.93 9.59 10.54
CA THR A 612 -40.41 8.76 11.63
C THR A 612 -39.30 7.85 12.11
N ILE A 613 -39.08 7.81 13.42
CA ILE A 613 -38.21 6.83 14.07
C ILE A 613 -39.05 5.95 15.00
N ARG A 614 -38.87 4.64 14.86
CA ARG A 614 -39.44 3.66 15.77
C ARG A 614 -38.41 3.37 16.85
N PHE A 615 -38.78 3.50 18.12
CA PHE A 615 -37.95 3.23 19.25
C PHE A 615 -38.69 2.23 20.17
N GLY A 616 -38.35 0.94 20.06
CA GLY A 616 -39.12 -0.14 20.63
C GLY A 616 -40.55 -0.24 20.06
N ALA A 617 -41.56 -0.19 20.91
CA ALA A 617 -42.96 -0.16 20.51
C ALA A 617 -43.48 1.23 20.11
N HIS A 618 -42.74 2.29 20.43
CA HIS A 618 -43.16 3.67 20.20
C HIS A 618 -42.67 4.18 18.86
N SER A 619 -43.47 5.00 18.18
CA SER A 619 -43.10 5.70 16.95
C SER A 619 -43.17 7.20 17.20
N TYR A 620 -42.07 7.90 16.85
CA TYR A 620 -41.94 9.34 17.01
C TYR A 620 -41.85 9.97 15.63
N LEU A 621 -42.74 10.95 15.36
CA LEU A 621 -42.62 11.83 14.23
C LEU A 621 -41.69 12.99 14.62
N VAL A 622 -40.58 13.13 13.94
CA VAL A 622 -39.60 14.20 14.16
C VAL A 622 -39.77 15.25 13.07
N GLU A 623 -40.22 16.44 13.47
CA GLU A 623 -40.41 17.57 12.58
C GLU A 623 -39.14 18.42 12.46
N PRO A 624 -38.84 19.00 11.27
CA PRO A 624 -37.68 19.87 11.10
C PRO A 624 -37.71 21.08 12.00
N GLY A 625 -36.58 21.41 12.62
CA GLY A 625 -36.44 22.58 13.49
C GLY A 625 -37.12 22.47 14.86
N LYS A 626 -37.70 21.30 15.20
CA LYS A 626 -38.28 21.04 16.52
C LYS A 626 -37.61 19.88 17.22
N GLU A 627 -37.44 19.98 18.55
CA GLU A 627 -37.01 18.87 19.37
C GLU A 627 -38.23 18.02 19.77
N THR A 628 -38.06 16.71 19.68
CA THR A 628 -39.03 15.72 20.11
C THR A 628 -38.48 15.01 21.35
N PRO A 629 -38.88 15.41 22.59
CA PRO A 629 -38.33 14.83 23.79
C PRO A 629 -38.84 13.40 23.98
N VAL A 630 -37.97 12.52 24.49
CA VAL A 630 -38.25 11.14 24.80
C VAL A 630 -37.94 10.92 26.27
N ARG A 631 -38.91 10.40 26.98
CA ARG A 631 -38.80 9.95 28.39
C ARG A 631 -39.32 8.53 28.51
N LEU A 632 -38.49 7.63 28.98
CA LEU A 632 -38.85 6.21 29.19
C LEU A 632 -38.52 5.82 30.61
N GLU A 633 -39.50 5.25 31.29
CA GLU A 633 -39.30 4.59 32.59
C GLU A 633 -38.78 3.17 32.34
N VAL A 634 -37.69 2.82 33.00
CA VAL A 634 -37.01 1.56 32.85
C VAL A 634 -37.08 0.83 34.20
N ASP A 635 -37.63 -0.37 34.20
CA ASP A 635 -37.57 -1.28 35.34
C ASP A 635 -37.37 -2.72 34.85
N ALA A 636 -36.19 -3.27 35.09
CA ALA A 636 -35.80 -4.61 34.66
C ALA A 636 -34.86 -5.29 35.66
N ARG A 637 -34.96 -6.61 35.77
CA ARG A 637 -33.94 -7.43 36.41
C ARG A 637 -32.86 -7.76 35.38
N GLY A 638 -31.64 -7.30 35.59
CA GLY A 638 -30.55 -7.43 34.63
C GLY A 638 -30.51 -6.29 33.58
N PRO A 639 -29.79 -6.46 32.44
CA PRO A 639 -29.67 -5.43 31.42
C PRO A 639 -30.99 -5.18 30.69
N TRP A 640 -31.32 -3.90 30.49
CA TRP A 640 -32.46 -3.48 29.69
C TRP A 640 -31.96 -3.01 28.30
N SER A 641 -32.66 -3.42 27.23
CA SER A 641 -32.24 -3.10 25.88
C SER A 641 -33.42 -2.77 24.96
N LEU A 642 -33.27 -1.73 24.16
CA LEU A 642 -34.27 -1.28 23.23
C LEU A 642 -33.67 -0.99 21.87
N GLY A 643 -34.23 -1.55 20.80
CA GLY A 643 -33.81 -1.28 19.42
C GLY A 643 -34.52 -0.06 18.86
N PHE A 644 -33.85 0.63 17.94
CA PHE A 644 -34.46 1.67 17.11
C PHE A 644 -34.29 1.38 15.62
N SER A 645 -35.24 1.89 14.83
CA SER A 645 -35.18 1.81 13.37
C SER A 645 -35.92 2.96 12.71
N SER A 646 -35.46 3.38 11.54
CA SER A 646 -36.14 4.37 10.71
C SER A 646 -36.37 3.81 9.31
N PRO A 647 -37.59 3.89 8.75
CA PRO A 647 -37.88 3.42 7.41
C PRO A 647 -37.21 4.28 6.32
N ARG A 648 -36.93 5.54 6.63
CA ARG A 648 -36.28 6.49 5.73
C ARG A 648 -34.91 6.83 6.24
N GLY A 649 -33.89 6.73 5.34
CA GLY A 649 -32.54 7.18 5.59
C GLY A 649 -32.20 8.37 4.68
N ARG A 650 -31.39 9.28 5.19
CA ARG A 650 -30.77 10.37 4.43
C ARG A 650 -29.31 10.02 4.18
N MET A 651 -28.82 10.24 2.96
CA MET A 651 -27.41 10.13 2.64
C MET A 651 -26.71 11.47 2.96
N LEU A 652 -25.67 11.44 3.77
CA LEU A 652 -24.81 12.60 4.02
C LEU A 652 -23.72 12.70 2.95
N SER A 653 -23.01 13.82 2.90
CA SER A 653 -21.89 14.04 1.97
C SER A 653 -20.73 13.06 2.16
N ASP A 654 -20.59 12.49 3.34
CA ASP A 654 -19.62 11.45 3.70
C ASP A 654 -20.10 10.02 3.44
N LEU A 655 -21.20 9.87 2.70
CA LEU A 655 -21.82 8.61 2.29
C LEU A 655 -22.43 7.78 3.44
N ARG A 656 -22.58 8.34 4.65
CA ARG A 656 -23.33 7.68 5.72
C ARG A 656 -24.83 7.76 5.49
N GLN A 657 -25.53 6.65 5.71
CA GLN A 657 -26.99 6.62 5.78
C GLN A 657 -27.46 6.88 7.21
N VAL A 658 -28.04 8.02 7.43
CA VAL A 658 -28.51 8.46 8.75
C VAL A 658 -30.02 8.69 8.76
N SER A 659 -30.63 8.70 9.95
CA SER A 659 -32.08 8.91 10.12
C SER A 659 -32.41 10.28 10.72
N VAL A 660 -32.32 10.43 12.02
CA VAL A 660 -32.56 11.65 12.78
C VAL A 660 -31.35 11.95 13.66
N GLN A 661 -31.24 13.16 14.16
CA GLN A 661 -30.28 13.46 15.23
C GLN A 661 -30.89 13.09 16.57
N SER A 662 -30.04 12.67 17.53
CA SER A 662 -30.41 12.38 18.90
C SER A 662 -29.46 13.06 19.86
N SER A 663 -29.98 13.70 20.90
CA SER A 663 -29.13 14.10 22.03
C SER A 663 -28.57 12.84 22.70
N ALA A 664 -27.46 12.97 23.43
CA ALA A 664 -26.89 11.83 24.16
C ALA A 664 -27.90 11.35 25.23
N PRO A 665 -28.21 10.03 25.26
CA PRO A 665 -29.15 9.51 26.24
C PRO A 665 -28.58 9.65 27.65
N GLN A 666 -29.42 10.15 28.55
CA GLN A 666 -29.12 10.28 29.97
C GLN A 666 -29.99 9.31 30.77
N PHE A 667 -29.38 8.43 31.53
CA PHE A 667 -30.08 7.52 32.40
C PHE A 667 -29.89 7.97 33.84
N SER A 668 -31.01 8.39 34.47
CA SER A 668 -31.08 8.78 35.88
C SER A 668 -31.61 7.62 36.70
N ARG A 669 -30.76 7.02 37.54
CA ARG A 669 -31.15 5.95 38.44
C ARG A 669 -32.10 6.47 39.52
N ILE A 670 -33.02 5.64 39.93
CA ILE A 670 -33.91 5.91 41.06
C ILE A 670 -33.48 4.98 42.17
N ASP A 671 -32.90 5.55 43.22
CA ASP A 671 -32.50 4.82 44.42
C ASP A 671 -33.74 4.60 45.32
N GLY A 672 -34.12 3.34 45.54
CA GLY A 672 -35.17 2.97 46.44
C GLY A 672 -36.23 2.01 45.86
N PRO A 673 -36.98 1.26 46.72
CA PRO A 673 -38.06 0.41 46.24
C PRO A 673 -39.21 1.26 45.70
N LEU A 674 -39.76 0.87 44.53
CA LEU A 674 -41.04 1.45 44.06
C LEU A 674 -42.09 1.39 45.16
N ARG A 675 -42.66 2.54 45.51
CA ARG A 675 -43.94 2.55 46.25
C ARG A 675 -44.95 1.83 45.35
N ALA A 676 -45.39 0.66 45.81
CA ALA A 676 -46.53 -0.03 45.23
C ALA A 676 -47.76 0.88 45.30
N GLY A 677 -48.17 1.46 44.19
CA GLY A 677 -49.40 2.25 44.21
C GLY A 677 -49.39 3.36 43.13
N SER A 678 -49.71 2.98 41.89
CA SER A 678 -50.59 3.72 40.97
C SER A 678 -50.64 2.94 39.63
N SER A 679 -51.66 2.09 39.48
CA SER A 679 -52.14 1.66 38.16
C SER A 679 -52.56 2.89 37.39
N PRO A 680 -52.11 3.10 36.14
CA PRO A 680 -52.72 4.08 35.29
C PRO A 680 -54.03 3.51 34.69
N ALA A 681 -55.07 4.27 34.79
CA ALA A 681 -56.31 4.10 34.06
C ALA A 681 -56.10 4.37 32.55
#